data_2bfdbd16e6e24dc9299d73c94151e9e8
#
_entry.id   2bfdbd16e6e24dc9299d73c94151e9e8
#
_cell.length_a   1.000
_cell.length_b   1.000
_cell.length_c   1.000
_cell.angle_alpha   90.00
_cell.angle_beta   90.00
_cell.angle_gamma   90.00
#
_symmetry.space_group_name_H-M   'P 1'
#
loop_
_entity.id
_entity.type
_entity.pdbx_description
1 polymer ?
#
loop_
_entity_poly.entity_id
_entity_poly.type
_entity_poly.pdbx_seq_one_letter_code
_entity_poly.pdbx_strand_id
1 'polypeptide(L)'
;MKKVLFLFICCLCLTGFLSGQSVGLVLSGGGAKGLVHIGIIRALEEKGIPIDYIAGTSMGAIIGGLYAAGYTTEEMEEIFRSNEVNLWISGNVDSRYIYFFKQSQPNSTWLQLSFSLDSSFFNPSIPTNLISPKQMDLAFIEIMGPADVPSHGNFDSLMIPYRCNATDIGRKREVVFREGALKDAVRASMSFPFVFKPLILDSCMLYDGGMMNNFPTHIMEQEFHPDYTIGVVASQMFSSDPSEEDIISIISSMITEPNRTEGEIYGKGIILRPPVPMDLGVTDFEGGLPLIEAGYRYALAYIDSIRKDVHDSLPQDEVMSRRGVFKSRTPDLCIGSVKINGLTPYQEKVIRPILLKEEEVISIAEFKKRYSRLMLEEQIESIYPHIGYDSLRKNYKVELDVKKKKPFTFKFGGHISTGTYTTLYSQLLYQTLGLQSVSVGADAYFGRYYNALTGLLRLDYYQQPPFYQLIKFGAQRWNYFDAANSLQYIGEETNYYLSESNIFFHYMLAFPIRQKSQWQAGFNIFREVNSYYQNHNISAYDTSDVNIFRGYRLNTIYEYNTSDFLFFSTEGTHIKVEAAYQTGTESNHPGNTTQTARIIGFTRSWITLNGKLSSTLKMMDHYRLGLYAHIALSNQPMFASYTSTKLHSNTFAPTPESNISYLPQFRNPNFAAIGLNNVFTIYKQFQMRLDAYYFQPFSNVEEVGENLVKQRKILLEKFSTLLYAAIAYPTKLGPLAVSLSLYPQSGVKRVETLFNISFGYLLFENKIF
;
A
#
# COMPACT_ATOMS: atom_id res chain seq x y z
N MET A 1 -46.41 49.08 49.43
CA MET A 1 -46.07 48.76 48.04
C MET A 1 -44.68 49.25 47.61
N LYS A 2 -44.23 50.51 47.86
CA LYS A 2 -42.90 50.98 47.45
C LYS A 2 -41.70 50.22 48.06
N LYS A 3 -41.78 49.78 49.31
CA LYS A 3 -40.73 48.97 50.00
C LYS A 3 -40.63 47.51 49.46
N VAL A 4 -41.74 46.90 49.03
CA VAL A 4 -41.76 45.56 48.42
C VAL A 4 -41.21 45.61 46.99
N LEU A 5 -41.52 46.69 46.24
CA LEU A 5 -40.98 46.89 44.89
C LEU A 5 -39.47 47.14 44.91
N PHE A 6 -38.97 47.85 45.91
CA PHE A 6 -37.54 48.08 46.08
C PHE A 6 -36.79 46.81 46.48
N LEU A 7 -37.37 45.96 47.32
CA LEU A 7 -36.81 44.64 47.65
C LEU A 7 -36.81 43.71 46.46
N PHE A 8 -37.84 43.78 45.61
CA PHE A 8 -37.93 42.95 44.37
C PHE A 8 -36.92 43.41 43.31
N ILE A 9 -36.69 44.74 43.17
CA ILE A 9 -35.66 45.33 42.32
C ILE A 9 -34.26 45.00 42.85
N CYS A 10 -34.02 45.06 44.17
CA CYS A 10 -32.76 44.62 44.75
C CYS A 10 -32.53 43.11 44.63
N CYS A 11 -33.57 42.25 44.72
CA CYS A 11 -33.43 40.82 44.40
C CYS A 11 -33.19 40.55 42.92
N LEU A 12 -33.78 41.34 42.01
CA LEU A 12 -33.48 41.28 40.58
C LEU A 12 -32.08 41.82 40.20
N CYS A 13 -31.56 42.76 40.94
CA CYS A 13 -30.17 43.23 40.80
C CYS A 13 -29.12 42.33 41.47
N LEU A 14 -29.52 41.43 42.36
CA LEU A 14 -28.66 40.43 43.01
C LEU A 14 -28.61 39.10 42.29
N THR A 15 -29.41 38.89 41.24
CA THR A 15 -29.11 37.89 40.19
C THR A 15 -28.06 38.47 39.24
N GLY A 16 -26.99 39.02 39.77
CA GLY A 16 -25.75 39.16 39.03
C GLY A 16 -25.44 37.76 38.50
N PHE A 17 -25.39 37.63 37.22
CA PHE A 17 -24.86 36.42 36.55
C PHE A 17 -23.59 36.02 37.28
N LEU A 18 -23.62 34.97 38.07
CA LEU A 18 -22.46 34.21 38.45
C LEU A 18 -21.99 33.60 37.12
N SER A 19 -21.34 34.43 36.31
CA SER A 19 -20.59 33.96 35.19
C SER A 19 -19.45 33.13 35.77
N GLY A 20 -19.53 31.82 35.64
CA GLY A 20 -18.40 30.95 35.98
C GLY A 20 -17.18 31.39 35.19
N GLN A 21 -16.01 31.18 35.76
CA GLN A 21 -14.74 31.49 35.10
C GLN A 21 -14.52 30.60 33.86
N SER A 22 -14.39 31.20 32.70
CA SER A 22 -14.21 30.49 31.45
C SER A 22 -12.75 30.08 31.20
N VAL A 23 -12.52 28.86 30.76
CA VAL A 23 -11.20 28.30 30.50
C VAL A 23 -11.04 27.90 29.03
N GLY A 24 -10.05 28.49 28.35
CA GLY A 24 -9.65 28.15 26.99
C GLY A 24 -8.49 27.16 26.96
N LEU A 25 -8.59 26.15 26.09
CA LEU A 25 -7.53 25.17 25.83
C LEU A 25 -6.94 25.39 24.44
N VAL A 26 -5.63 25.65 24.37
CA VAL A 26 -4.89 25.84 23.12
C VAL A 26 -3.95 24.67 22.87
N LEU A 27 -4.07 24.00 21.72
CA LEU A 27 -3.32 22.79 21.37
C LEU A 27 -2.46 23.05 20.13
N SER A 28 -1.14 22.92 20.28
CA SER A 28 -0.21 23.09 19.15
C SER A 28 -0.22 21.93 18.18
N GLY A 29 0.31 22.16 16.98
CA GLY A 29 0.72 21.08 16.10
C GLY A 29 1.91 20.29 16.65
N GLY A 30 2.24 19.16 15.99
CA GLY A 30 3.40 18.34 16.40
C GLY A 30 3.39 16.91 15.84
N GLY A 31 2.47 16.55 14.96
CA GLY A 31 2.32 15.20 14.43
C GLY A 31 2.15 14.18 15.56
N ALA A 32 2.86 13.04 15.51
CA ALA A 32 2.77 11.97 16.51
C ALA A 32 3.11 12.44 17.94
N LYS A 33 3.93 13.49 18.08
CA LYS A 33 4.23 14.11 19.39
C LYS A 33 2.98 14.71 20.03
N GLY A 34 2.02 15.16 19.22
CA GLY A 34 0.75 15.72 19.70
C GLY A 34 -0.18 14.72 20.40
N LEU A 35 0.12 13.41 20.40
CA LEU A 35 -0.62 12.45 21.22
C LEU A 35 -0.59 12.77 22.72
N VAL A 36 0.41 13.55 23.16
CA VAL A 36 0.51 14.08 24.54
C VAL A 36 -0.73 14.88 24.94
N HIS A 37 -1.41 15.54 23.99
CA HIS A 37 -2.63 16.31 24.25
C HIS A 37 -3.76 15.47 24.85
N ILE A 38 -3.90 14.20 24.40
CA ILE A 38 -4.93 13.27 24.93
C ILE A 38 -4.74 13.09 26.43
N GLY A 39 -3.51 12.80 26.87
CA GLY A 39 -3.19 12.62 28.29
C GLY A 39 -3.43 13.86 29.12
N ILE A 40 -3.10 15.04 28.58
CA ILE A 40 -3.33 16.32 29.27
C ILE A 40 -4.82 16.59 29.42
N ILE A 41 -5.64 16.42 28.37
CA ILE A 41 -7.09 16.56 28.43
C ILE A 41 -7.68 15.60 29.47
N ARG A 42 -7.22 14.35 29.50
CA ARG A 42 -7.64 13.35 30.50
C ARG A 42 -7.38 13.83 31.93
N ALA A 43 -6.19 14.37 32.20
CA ALA A 43 -5.84 14.88 33.52
C ALA A 43 -6.71 16.10 33.92
N LEU A 44 -6.97 17.02 32.99
CA LEU A 44 -7.81 18.19 33.23
C LEU A 44 -9.27 17.75 33.52
N GLU A 45 -9.84 16.85 32.70
CA GLU A 45 -11.20 16.33 32.87
C GLU A 45 -11.34 15.58 34.20
N GLU A 46 -10.45 14.64 34.55
CA GLU A 46 -10.48 13.89 35.80
C GLU A 46 -10.31 14.76 37.04
N LYS A 47 -9.55 15.84 36.94
CA LYS A 47 -9.36 16.79 38.05
C LYS A 47 -10.43 17.90 38.07
N GLY A 48 -11.42 17.82 37.18
CA GLY A 48 -12.51 18.77 37.11
C GLY A 48 -12.09 20.18 36.74
N ILE A 49 -11.02 20.37 35.98
CA ILE A 49 -10.68 21.66 35.36
C ILE A 49 -11.61 21.86 34.16
N PRO A 50 -12.40 22.94 34.11
CA PRO A 50 -13.32 23.16 32.99
C PRO A 50 -12.52 23.41 31.69
N ILE A 51 -13.08 22.95 30.57
CA ILE A 51 -12.62 23.26 29.21
C ILE A 51 -13.83 23.82 28.48
N ASP A 52 -13.90 25.15 28.36
CA ASP A 52 -15.05 25.84 27.78
C ASP A 52 -14.84 26.17 26.30
N TYR A 53 -13.58 26.33 25.88
CA TYR A 53 -13.21 26.65 24.50
C TYR A 53 -11.96 25.89 24.08
N ILE A 54 -11.89 25.54 22.81
CA ILE A 54 -10.71 24.85 22.24
C ILE A 54 -10.24 25.56 20.96
N ALA A 55 -8.93 25.82 20.86
CA ALA A 55 -8.27 26.23 19.63
C ALA A 55 -7.11 25.28 19.34
N GLY A 56 -7.00 24.77 18.10
CA GLY A 56 -5.99 23.78 17.75
C GLY A 56 -5.41 23.94 16.36
N THR A 57 -4.16 23.53 16.19
CA THR A 57 -3.44 23.48 14.92
C THR A 57 -2.96 22.05 14.64
N SER A 58 -3.09 21.56 13.39
CA SER A 58 -2.57 20.27 12.95
C SER A 58 -3.03 19.12 13.87
N MET A 59 -2.13 18.43 14.57
CA MET A 59 -2.50 17.38 15.52
C MET A 59 -3.36 17.92 16.68
N GLY A 60 -3.10 19.15 17.13
CA GLY A 60 -3.96 19.82 18.11
C GLY A 60 -5.37 20.08 17.57
N ALA A 61 -5.50 20.32 16.26
CA ALA A 61 -6.82 20.43 15.62
C ALA A 61 -7.55 19.09 15.57
N ILE A 62 -6.84 17.98 15.31
CA ILE A 62 -7.44 16.63 15.32
C ILE A 62 -7.96 16.29 16.72
N ILE A 63 -7.10 16.38 17.74
CA ILE A 63 -7.46 15.99 19.10
C ILE A 63 -8.50 16.94 19.69
N GLY A 64 -8.32 18.26 19.50
CA GLY A 64 -9.30 19.26 19.94
C GLY A 64 -10.65 19.11 19.24
N GLY A 65 -10.65 18.82 17.94
CA GLY A 65 -11.86 18.58 17.16
C GLY A 65 -12.61 17.30 17.57
N LEU A 66 -11.89 16.21 17.86
CA LEU A 66 -12.47 14.98 18.38
C LEU A 66 -13.11 15.23 19.77
N TYR A 67 -12.43 15.90 20.67
CA TYR A 67 -12.96 16.23 21.98
C TYR A 67 -14.18 17.14 21.89
N ALA A 68 -14.13 18.16 21.04
CA ALA A 68 -15.26 19.06 20.78
C ALA A 68 -16.45 18.34 20.11
N ALA A 69 -16.20 17.28 19.35
CA ALA A 69 -17.23 16.39 18.79
C ALA A 69 -17.79 15.36 19.79
N GLY A 70 -17.34 15.40 21.04
CA GLY A 70 -17.84 14.56 22.12
C GLY A 70 -17.15 13.20 22.28
N TYR A 71 -15.97 13.00 21.71
CA TYR A 71 -15.17 11.81 22.01
C TYR A 71 -14.58 11.87 23.42
N THR A 72 -14.52 10.72 24.09
CA THR A 72 -13.76 10.60 25.34
C THR A 72 -12.28 10.44 25.05
N THR A 73 -11.43 10.64 26.05
CA THR A 73 -9.99 10.44 25.93
C THR A 73 -9.64 8.99 25.65
N GLU A 74 -10.44 8.04 26.19
CA GLU A 74 -10.31 6.60 25.91
C GLU A 74 -10.66 6.28 24.46
N GLU A 75 -11.79 6.81 23.95
CA GLU A 75 -12.18 6.63 22.54
C GLU A 75 -11.11 7.19 21.58
N MET A 76 -10.52 8.35 21.92
CA MET A 76 -9.41 8.91 21.13
C MET A 76 -8.16 8.02 21.17
N GLU A 77 -7.80 7.51 22.37
CA GLU A 77 -6.67 6.60 22.52
C GLU A 77 -6.89 5.30 21.72
N GLU A 78 -8.13 4.73 21.72
CA GLU A 78 -8.46 3.57 20.90
C GLU A 78 -8.29 3.82 19.39
N ILE A 79 -8.71 4.99 18.90
CA ILE A 79 -8.50 5.38 17.50
C ILE A 79 -7.01 5.31 17.17
N PHE A 80 -6.14 5.96 17.97
CA PHE A 80 -4.70 6.01 17.69
C PHE A 80 -3.96 4.69 17.94
N ARG A 81 -4.51 3.79 18.76
CA ARG A 81 -4.01 2.40 18.92
C ARG A 81 -4.44 1.48 17.80
N SER A 82 -5.45 1.87 17.04
CA SER A 82 -5.98 1.03 15.95
C SER A 82 -5.01 0.94 14.78
N ASN A 83 -5.03 -0.21 14.08
CA ASN A 83 -4.26 -0.36 12.83
C ASN A 83 -4.75 0.58 11.70
N GLU A 84 -5.90 1.20 11.84
CA GLU A 84 -6.44 2.14 10.85
C GLU A 84 -5.55 3.38 10.71
N VAL A 85 -4.97 3.88 11.80
CA VAL A 85 -4.04 5.02 11.77
C VAL A 85 -2.80 4.70 10.93
N ASN A 86 -2.27 3.48 11.03
CA ASN A 86 -1.15 3.04 10.18
C ASN A 86 -1.53 3.04 8.69
N LEU A 87 -2.78 2.71 8.36
CA LEU A 87 -3.28 2.80 6.98
C LEU A 87 -3.40 4.24 6.50
N TRP A 88 -3.84 5.17 7.37
CA TRP A 88 -3.93 6.60 7.01
C TRP A 88 -2.56 7.18 6.70
N ILE A 89 -1.55 6.85 7.50
CA ILE A 89 -0.18 7.36 7.37
C ILE A 89 0.57 6.72 6.22
N SER A 90 0.34 5.43 5.97
CA SER A 90 0.97 4.75 4.83
C SER A 90 0.28 5.03 3.50
N GLY A 91 -0.98 5.51 3.54
CA GLY A 91 -1.84 5.66 2.37
C GLY A 91 -2.25 4.33 1.72
N ASN A 92 -2.01 3.21 2.40
CA ASN A 92 -2.35 1.87 1.93
C ASN A 92 -3.85 1.62 2.12
N VAL A 93 -4.43 0.85 1.20
CA VAL A 93 -5.80 0.34 1.37
C VAL A 93 -5.75 -0.84 2.33
N ASP A 94 -6.70 -0.89 3.26
CA ASP A 94 -6.83 -2.01 4.19
C ASP A 94 -6.89 -3.33 3.43
N SER A 95 -6.02 -4.25 3.83
CA SER A 95 -5.92 -5.58 3.20
C SER A 95 -7.25 -6.34 3.22
N ARG A 96 -8.14 -6.06 4.18
CA ARG A 96 -9.50 -6.63 4.26
C ARG A 96 -10.38 -6.22 3.07
N TYR A 97 -10.11 -5.06 2.45
CA TYR A 97 -10.90 -4.50 1.34
C TYR A 97 -10.21 -4.62 -0.02
N ILE A 98 -8.95 -5.07 -0.05
CA ILE A 98 -8.23 -5.24 -1.31
C ILE A 98 -8.95 -6.30 -2.16
N TYR A 99 -9.40 -5.87 -3.31
CA TYR A 99 -9.96 -6.74 -4.34
C TYR A 99 -8.81 -7.21 -5.21
N PHE A 100 -8.33 -8.44 -5.00
CA PHE A 100 -7.21 -9.02 -5.72
C PHE A 100 -7.37 -8.92 -7.25
N PHE A 101 -8.59 -9.06 -7.71
CA PHE A 101 -9.01 -8.88 -9.10
C PHE A 101 -8.63 -7.51 -9.72
N LYS A 102 -8.60 -6.44 -8.92
CA LYS A 102 -8.31 -5.08 -9.37
C LYS A 102 -6.87 -4.65 -9.11
N GLN A 103 -6.08 -5.47 -8.42
CA GLN A 103 -4.67 -5.15 -8.24
C GLN A 103 -3.97 -5.13 -9.60
N SER A 104 -3.18 -4.08 -9.83
CA SER A 104 -2.26 -4.07 -10.95
C SER A 104 -1.27 -5.22 -10.82
N GLN A 105 -0.97 -5.86 -11.94
CA GLN A 105 0.12 -6.83 -11.97
C GLN A 105 1.41 -6.15 -11.51
N PRO A 106 2.17 -6.77 -10.58
CA PRO A 106 3.45 -6.24 -10.17
C PRO A 106 4.35 -6.01 -11.40
N ASN A 107 5.05 -4.91 -11.41
CA ASN A 107 6.00 -4.58 -12.48
C ASN A 107 7.27 -3.95 -11.89
N SER A 108 8.33 -3.86 -12.69
CA SER A 108 9.64 -3.36 -12.30
C SER A 108 9.73 -1.82 -12.32
N THR A 109 8.65 -1.09 -11.96
CA THR A 109 8.59 0.37 -12.07
C THR A 109 9.25 1.06 -10.88
N TRP A 110 10.15 2.01 -11.16
CA TRP A 110 10.73 2.94 -10.19
C TRP A 110 10.12 4.33 -10.29
N LEU A 111 9.84 4.78 -11.51
CA LEU A 111 9.29 6.10 -11.81
C LEU A 111 8.05 5.95 -12.70
N GLN A 112 6.99 6.69 -12.34
CA GLN A 112 5.77 6.77 -13.13
C GLN A 112 5.43 8.23 -13.39
N LEU A 113 5.22 8.57 -14.67
CA LEU A 113 4.80 9.89 -15.12
C LEU A 113 3.48 9.78 -15.87
N SER A 114 2.46 10.52 -15.43
CA SER A 114 1.18 10.60 -16.13
C SER A 114 1.09 11.91 -16.89
N PHE A 115 0.60 11.88 -18.14
CA PHE A 115 0.52 13.05 -19.00
C PHE A 115 -0.70 13.00 -19.93
N SER A 116 -1.09 14.16 -20.48
CA SER A 116 -2.06 14.28 -21.55
C SER A 116 -1.39 14.84 -22.80
N LEU A 117 -1.91 14.49 -23.97
CA LEU A 117 -1.50 15.04 -25.26
C LEU A 117 -2.52 16.13 -25.65
N ASP A 118 -2.44 17.28 -24.98
CA ASP A 118 -3.24 18.46 -25.32
C ASP A 118 -2.41 19.43 -26.19
N SER A 119 -3.04 20.51 -26.65
CA SER A 119 -2.45 21.52 -27.53
C SER A 119 -1.15 22.16 -27.02
N SER A 120 -0.77 21.94 -25.78
CA SER A 120 0.49 22.36 -25.15
C SER A 120 1.42 21.17 -24.88
N PHE A 121 1.76 20.43 -25.89
CA PHE A 121 2.79 19.41 -26.00
C PHE A 121 3.44 18.89 -24.69
N PHE A 122 2.92 17.92 -24.00
CA PHE A 122 3.52 17.26 -22.85
C PHE A 122 3.42 18.06 -21.53
N ASN A 123 2.32 17.85 -20.84
CA ASN A 123 2.13 18.39 -19.48
C ASN A 123 2.21 17.24 -18.48
N PRO A 124 3.38 16.96 -17.89
CA PRO A 124 3.53 15.89 -16.92
C PRO A 124 2.90 16.28 -15.59
N SER A 125 2.30 15.30 -14.90
CA SER A 125 1.82 15.44 -13.53
C SER A 125 2.84 14.80 -12.61
N ILE A 126 3.54 15.61 -11.82
CA ILE A 126 4.42 15.13 -10.76
C ILE A 126 3.58 14.96 -9.50
N PRO A 127 3.67 13.84 -8.77
CA PRO A 127 3.00 13.70 -7.49
C PRO A 127 3.47 14.79 -6.53
N THR A 128 2.52 15.51 -5.92
CA THR A 128 2.79 16.58 -4.94
C THR A 128 2.72 16.11 -3.51
N ASN A 129 2.45 14.81 -3.28
CA ASN A 129 2.31 14.21 -1.97
C ASN A 129 2.90 12.80 -1.94
N LEU A 130 3.53 12.45 -0.84
CA LEU A 130 4.11 11.13 -0.59
C LEU A 130 3.06 10.11 -0.16
N ILE A 131 2.01 10.56 0.54
CA ILE A 131 0.97 9.72 1.14
C ILE A 131 -0.37 9.99 0.46
N SER A 132 -1.05 8.93 0.02
CA SER A 132 -2.41 9.03 -0.52
C SER A 132 -3.41 9.28 0.62
N PRO A 133 -4.17 10.39 0.62
CA PRO A 133 -5.09 10.69 1.71
C PRO A 133 -6.43 9.95 1.64
N LYS A 134 -6.69 9.16 0.58
CA LYS A 134 -8.02 8.55 0.30
C LYS A 134 -8.61 7.78 1.48
N GLN A 135 -7.76 7.02 2.24
CA GLN A 135 -8.20 6.27 3.41
C GLN A 135 -8.53 7.19 4.58
N MET A 136 -7.68 8.15 4.84
CA MET A 136 -7.85 9.12 5.92
C MET A 136 -9.07 10.01 5.69
N ASP A 137 -9.27 10.49 4.45
CA ASP A 137 -10.42 11.33 4.10
C ASP A 137 -11.75 10.58 4.32
N LEU A 138 -11.79 9.26 4.06
CA LEU A 138 -12.94 8.41 4.38
C LEU A 138 -13.12 8.21 5.89
N ALA A 139 -12.01 7.99 6.62
CA ALA A 139 -12.07 7.83 8.07
C ALA A 139 -12.60 9.10 8.76
N PHE A 140 -12.21 10.28 8.29
CA PHE A 140 -12.69 11.55 8.83
C PHE A 140 -14.20 11.77 8.64
N ILE A 141 -14.79 11.19 7.57
CA ILE A 141 -16.25 11.14 7.44
C ILE A 141 -16.87 10.37 8.60
N GLU A 142 -16.29 9.22 8.95
CA GLU A 142 -16.80 8.34 10.00
C GLU A 142 -16.67 8.96 11.40
N ILE A 143 -15.49 9.52 11.70
CA ILE A 143 -15.19 9.98 13.07
C ILE A 143 -15.62 11.43 13.35
N MET A 144 -15.75 12.30 12.34
CA MET A 144 -16.07 13.72 12.54
C MET A 144 -17.39 14.15 11.88
N GLY A 145 -17.74 13.54 10.74
CA GLY A 145 -18.92 13.93 9.98
C GLY A 145 -20.25 13.90 10.75
N PRO A 146 -20.51 12.92 11.64
CA PRO A 146 -21.73 12.91 12.44
C PRO A 146 -21.91 14.11 13.38
N ALA A 147 -20.82 14.75 13.83
CA ALA A 147 -20.89 15.91 14.73
C ALA A 147 -21.47 17.17 14.05
N ASP A 148 -21.44 17.23 12.72
CA ASP A 148 -21.99 18.35 11.96
C ASP A 148 -23.53 18.38 12.05
N VAL A 149 -24.21 17.28 12.41
CA VAL A 149 -25.68 17.24 12.50
C VAL A 149 -26.18 17.98 13.75
N PRO A 150 -25.74 17.66 14.98
CA PRO A 150 -26.19 18.38 16.17
C PRO A 150 -25.66 19.82 16.24
N SER A 151 -24.54 20.13 15.58
CA SER A 151 -23.96 21.49 15.54
C SER A 151 -24.47 22.35 14.38
N HIS A 152 -25.20 21.75 13.42
CA HIS A 152 -25.61 22.42 12.18
C HIS A 152 -24.45 23.07 11.41
N GLY A 153 -23.25 22.50 11.53
CA GLY A 153 -22.03 23.04 10.93
C GLY A 153 -21.47 24.30 11.60
N ASN A 154 -22.03 24.74 12.72
CA ASN A 154 -21.49 25.86 13.51
C ASN A 154 -20.63 25.30 14.65
N PHE A 155 -19.35 25.66 14.68
CA PHE A 155 -18.42 25.12 15.66
C PHE A 155 -18.62 25.66 17.07
N ASP A 156 -19.39 26.74 17.25
CA ASP A 156 -19.84 27.19 18.59
C ASP A 156 -20.93 26.27 19.18
N SER A 157 -21.58 25.48 18.35
CA SER A 157 -22.63 24.51 18.73
C SER A 157 -22.13 23.06 18.87
N LEU A 158 -20.83 22.81 18.74
CA LEU A 158 -20.22 21.55 19.14
C LEU A 158 -20.37 21.32 20.64
N MET A 159 -20.02 20.15 21.15
CA MET A 159 -20.04 19.91 22.60
C MET A 159 -19.22 20.97 23.37
N ILE A 160 -18.12 21.38 22.80
CA ILE A 160 -17.30 22.51 23.23
C ILE A 160 -17.03 23.40 22.01
N PRO A 161 -17.24 24.73 22.09
CA PRO A 161 -16.90 25.68 21.04
C PRO A 161 -15.44 25.53 20.60
N TYR A 162 -15.24 25.46 19.27
CA TYR A 162 -13.99 25.02 18.69
C TYR A 162 -13.53 25.94 17.56
N ARG A 163 -12.22 26.12 17.46
CA ARG A 163 -11.54 26.76 16.33
C ARG A 163 -10.33 25.95 15.88
N CYS A 164 -10.06 25.93 14.59
CA CYS A 164 -8.77 25.52 14.06
C CYS A 164 -8.36 26.41 12.90
N ASN A 165 -7.09 26.36 12.55
CA ASN A 165 -6.54 27.17 11.48
C ASN A 165 -5.89 26.32 10.39
N ALA A 166 -5.82 26.91 9.19
CA ALA A 166 -5.04 26.41 8.06
C ALA A 166 -4.32 27.57 7.37
N THR A 167 -3.41 27.24 6.46
CA THR A 167 -2.65 28.22 5.67
C THR A 167 -3.13 28.24 4.23
N ASP A 168 -3.69 29.36 3.75
CA ASP A 168 -3.96 29.61 2.33
C ASP A 168 -2.65 30.05 1.65
N ILE A 169 -1.99 29.13 0.95
CA ILE A 169 -0.70 29.42 0.33
C ILE A 169 -0.81 30.34 -0.88
N GLY A 170 -1.98 30.38 -1.52
CA GLY A 170 -2.23 31.28 -2.67
C GLY A 170 -2.26 32.74 -2.27
N ARG A 171 -2.86 33.03 -1.11
CA ARG A 171 -3.00 34.37 -0.55
C ARG A 171 -2.03 34.67 0.59
N LYS A 172 -1.21 33.68 1.00
CA LYS A 172 -0.23 33.79 2.10
C LYS A 172 -0.87 34.34 3.39
N ARG A 173 -1.97 33.73 3.80
CA ARG A 173 -2.69 34.13 5.00
C ARG A 173 -3.18 32.93 5.80
N GLU A 174 -3.35 33.16 7.09
CA GLU A 174 -4.05 32.25 7.97
C GLU A 174 -5.56 32.26 7.68
N VAL A 175 -6.17 31.08 7.74
CA VAL A 175 -7.62 30.86 7.64
C VAL A 175 -8.08 30.21 8.94
N VAL A 176 -8.98 30.89 9.67
CA VAL A 176 -9.59 30.37 10.89
C VAL A 176 -10.96 29.81 10.59
N PHE A 177 -11.20 28.54 10.95
CA PHE A 177 -12.48 27.89 10.76
C PHE A 177 -13.38 28.07 11.97
N ARG A 178 -14.63 28.52 11.72
CA ARG A 178 -15.69 28.76 12.69
C ARG A 178 -16.96 27.94 12.39
N GLU A 179 -17.09 27.55 11.14
CA GLU A 179 -18.25 26.86 10.59
C GLU A 179 -17.88 26.00 9.40
N GLY A 180 -18.80 25.18 8.92
CA GLY A 180 -18.63 24.24 7.81
C GLY A 180 -18.58 22.80 8.29
N ALA A 181 -18.03 21.90 7.48
CA ALA A 181 -17.82 20.52 7.90
C ALA A 181 -16.56 20.42 8.79
N LEU A 182 -16.74 19.92 10.00
CA LEU A 182 -15.63 19.77 10.96
C LEU A 182 -14.47 18.96 10.38
N LYS A 183 -14.80 17.88 9.66
CA LYS A 183 -13.79 17.05 9.00
C LYS A 183 -12.95 17.83 7.98
N ASP A 184 -13.55 18.80 7.26
CA ASP A 184 -12.85 19.58 6.24
C ASP A 184 -11.91 20.59 6.89
N ALA A 185 -12.35 21.24 7.96
CA ALA A 185 -11.54 22.18 8.74
C ALA A 185 -10.32 21.48 9.34
N VAL A 186 -10.52 20.34 10.01
CA VAL A 186 -9.43 19.56 10.59
C VAL A 186 -8.51 18.98 9.52
N ARG A 187 -9.07 18.51 8.40
CA ARG A 187 -8.29 18.00 7.26
C ARG A 187 -7.43 19.07 6.61
N ALA A 188 -7.91 20.31 6.51
CA ALA A 188 -7.13 21.44 6.05
C ALA A 188 -5.97 21.73 7.02
N SER A 189 -6.28 21.82 8.32
CA SER A 189 -5.33 22.13 9.39
C SER A 189 -4.15 21.17 9.47
N MET A 190 -4.33 19.88 9.07
CA MET A 190 -3.31 18.83 9.13
C MET A 190 -2.62 18.54 7.79
N SER A 191 -2.91 19.28 6.73
CA SER A 191 -2.37 19.04 5.39
C SER A 191 -0.90 19.44 5.28
N PHE A 192 0.01 18.67 5.90
CA PHE A 192 1.43 18.97 5.88
C PHE A 192 2.00 18.91 4.46
N PRO A 193 2.72 19.94 3.99
CA PRO A 193 3.26 20.01 2.63
C PRO A 193 4.13 18.80 2.28
N PHE A 194 4.04 18.35 1.02
CA PHE A 194 4.70 17.17 0.46
C PHE A 194 4.27 15.82 1.09
N VAL A 195 3.83 15.78 2.33
CA VAL A 195 3.32 14.54 2.95
C VAL A 195 1.89 14.28 2.49
N PHE A 196 1.01 15.27 2.64
CA PHE A 196 -0.39 15.18 2.23
C PHE A 196 -0.73 16.16 1.12
N LYS A 197 -1.71 15.78 0.29
CA LYS A 197 -2.27 16.67 -0.71
C LYS A 197 -3.01 17.83 -0.04
N PRO A 198 -2.85 19.09 -0.53
CA PRO A 198 -3.62 20.22 0.00
C PRO A 198 -5.12 20.01 -0.20
N LEU A 199 -5.90 20.58 0.70
CA LEU A 199 -7.35 20.67 0.53
C LEU A 199 -7.69 21.92 -0.27
N ILE A 200 -8.52 21.79 -1.29
CA ILE A 200 -9.09 22.92 -2.01
C ILE A 200 -10.50 23.14 -1.49
N LEU A 201 -10.72 24.26 -0.79
CA LEU A 201 -12.01 24.63 -0.25
C LEU A 201 -12.26 26.11 -0.61
N ASP A 202 -13.43 26.42 -1.17
CA ASP A 202 -13.83 27.76 -1.58
C ASP A 202 -12.76 28.49 -2.43
N SER A 203 -12.16 27.77 -3.38
CA SER A 203 -11.07 28.25 -4.25
C SER A 203 -9.79 28.67 -3.50
N CYS A 204 -9.64 28.28 -2.23
CA CYS A 204 -8.42 28.41 -1.44
C CYS A 204 -7.65 27.09 -1.44
N MET A 205 -6.33 27.14 -1.66
CA MET A 205 -5.46 25.99 -1.53
C MET A 205 -4.88 25.97 -0.12
N LEU A 206 -5.39 25.06 0.71
CA LEU A 206 -5.16 25.02 2.15
C LEU A 206 -4.16 23.93 2.50
N TYR A 207 -3.15 24.33 3.26
CA TYR A 207 -2.17 23.48 3.90
C TYR A 207 -2.21 23.63 5.42
N ASP A 208 -1.35 22.85 6.10
CA ASP A 208 -1.23 22.81 7.56
C ASP A 208 -1.14 24.22 8.18
N GLY A 209 -1.91 24.44 9.22
CA GLY A 209 -1.92 25.71 9.96
C GLY A 209 -0.57 26.06 10.56
N GLY A 210 0.23 25.06 10.91
CA GLY A 210 1.55 25.21 11.50
C GLY A 210 2.56 25.93 10.62
N MET A 211 2.29 26.09 9.31
CA MET A 211 3.12 26.90 8.43
C MET A 211 3.11 28.39 8.81
N MET A 212 2.02 28.90 9.34
CA MET A 212 1.88 30.31 9.75
C MET A 212 1.68 30.48 11.26
N ASN A 213 0.98 29.52 11.88
CA ASN A 213 0.64 29.61 13.30
C ASN A 213 0.46 28.21 13.89
N ASN A 214 1.53 27.71 14.48
CA ASN A 214 1.55 26.37 15.08
C ASN A 214 0.93 26.32 16.48
N PHE A 215 0.73 27.47 17.13
CA PHE A 215 0.18 27.58 18.49
C PHE A 215 -0.82 28.73 18.57
N PRO A 216 -2.14 28.47 18.33
CA PRO A 216 -3.12 29.50 18.00
C PRO A 216 -3.68 30.26 19.21
N THR A 217 -2.83 30.82 20.10
CA THR A 217 -3.24 31.57 21.30
C THR A 217 -3.98 32.84 20.95
N HIS A 218 -3.57 33.56 19.88
CA HIS A 218 -4.26 34.76 19.44
C HIS A 218 -5.68 34.46 18.94
N ILE A 219 -5.92 33.26 18.33
CA ILE A 219 -7.27 32.84 17.93
C ILE A 219 -8.13 32.63 19.18
N MET A 220 -7.59 31.99 20.21
CA MET A 220 -8.30 31.81 21.49
C MET A 220 -8.72 33.13 22.06
N GLU A 221 -7.80 34.12 22.11
CA GLU A 221 -8.08 35.45 22.63
C GLU A 221 -9.11 36.20 21.77
N GLN A 222 -8.91 36.25 20.45
CA GLN A 222 -9.78 37.04 19.56
C GLN A 222 -11.18 36.50 19.40
N GLU A 223 -11.35 35.18 19.52
CA GLU A 223 -12.61 34.52 19.25
C GLU A 223 -13.45 34.28 20.54
N PHE A 224 -12.77 34.03 21.66
CA PHE A 224 -13.45 33.53 22.87
C PHE A 224 -13.24 34.39 24.10
N HIS A 225 -12.12 35.15 24.20
CA HIS A 225 -11.77 35.98 25.36
C HIS A 225 -11.89 35.23 26.70
N PRO A 226 -11.27 34.02 26.90
CA PRO A 226 -11.39 33.28 28.14
C PRO A 226 -10.76 34.00 29.34
N ASP A 227 -11.29 33.76 30.53
CA ASP A 227 -10.71 34.30 31.77
C ASP A 227 -9.36 33.68 32.11
N TYR A 228 -9.13 32.45 31.67
CA TYR A 228 -7.87 31.73 31.84
C TYR A 228 -7.56 30.82 30.62
N THR A 229 -6.32 30.83 30.17
CA THR A 229 -5.89 30.03 29.03
C THR A 229 -4.88 28.96 29.45
N ILE A 230 -5.15 27.69 29.09
CA ILE A 230 -4.20 26.60 29.22
C ILE A 230 -3.65 26.30 27.82
N GLY A 231 -2.39 26.61 27.61
CA GLY A 231 -1.71 26.31 26.35
C GLY A 231 -0.89 25.02 26.46
N VAL A 232 -0.92 24.15 25.45
CA VAL A 232 -0.13 22.92 25.38
C VAL A 232 0.72 22.92 24.12
N VAL A 233 2.04 22.92 24.30
CA VAL A 233 3.03 22.92 23.21
C VAL A 233 3.66 21.53 23.12
N ALA A 234 3.27 20.76 22.10
CA ALA A 234 3.79 19.43 21.81
C ALA A 234 4.98 19.45 20.83
N SER A 235 5.22 20.60 20.20
CA SER A 235 6.40 20.84 19.37
C SER A 235 7.54 21.36 20.25
N GLN A 236 8.74 20.80 20.11
CA GLN A 236 9.91 21.46 20.67
C GLN A 236 10.32 22.60 19.73
N MET A 237 10.69 23.75 20.30
CA MET A 237 11.42 24.78 19.54
C MET A 237 12.62 24.09 18.89
N PHE A 238 12.81 24.28 17.58
CA PHE A 238 13.99 23.81 16.87
C PHE A 238 15.23 24.42 17.52
N SER A 239 15.80 23.73 18.49
CA SER A 239 17.07 24.10 19.13
C SER A 239 18.28 23.43 18.51
N SER A 240 18.06 22.59 17.50
CA SER A 240 19.10 21.90 16.73
C SER A 240 18.83 22.06 15.24
N ASP A 241 19.90 22.19 14.46
CA ASP A 241 19.83 22.16 13.00
C ASP A 241 19.08 20.89 12.55
N PRO A 242 18.23 20.99 11.50
CA PRO A 242 17.54 19.85 10.96
C PRO A 242 18.56 18.79 10.55
N SER A 243 18.26 17.51 10.83
CA SER A 243 19.13 16.41 10.40
C SER A 243 19.25 16.40 8.88
N GLU A 244 20.48 16.38 8.36
CA GLU A 244 20.74 16.28 6.92
C GLU A 244 20.13 15.01 6.28
N GLU A 245 19.81 14.00 7.10
CA GLU A 245 19.24 12.72 6.66
C GLU A 245 17.70 12.71 6.67
N ASP A 246 17.03 13.70 7.27
CA ASP A 246 15.57 13.79 7.36
C ASP A 246 15.00 14.91 6.48
N ILE A 247 14.64 14.57 5.25
CA ILE A 247 14.03 15.50 4.28
C ILE A 247 12.77 16.17 4.83
N ILE A 248 11.96 15.47 5.63
CA ILE A 248 10.73 16.04 6.22
C ILE A 248 11.10 17.09 7.26
N SER A 249 12.12 16.85 8.07
CA SER A 249 12.65 17.81 9.04
C SER A 249 13.20 19.05 8.34
N ILE A 250 13.98 18.89 7.27
CA ILE A 250 14.52 20.00 6.47
C ILE A 250 13.39 20.83 5.86
N ILE A 251 12.41 20.17 5.22
CA ILE A 251 11.26 20.85 4.62
C ILE A 251 10.43 21.56 5.70
N SER A 252 10.22 20.92 6.84
CA SER A 252 9.51 21.51 7.97
C SER A 252 10.19 22.79 8.44
N SER A 253 11.51 22.77 8.62
CA SER A 253 12.27 23.95 9.05
C SER A 253 12.27 25.08 8.03
N MET A 254 12.17 24.77 6.73
CA MET A 254 12.10 25.78 5.66
C MET A 254 10.72 26.41 5.52
N ILE A 255 9.67 25.70 5.89
CA ILE A 255 8.27 26.10 5.63
C ILE A 255 7.63 26.71 6.87
N THR A 256 8.01 26.23 8.06
CA THR A 256 7.46 26.75 9.32
C THR A 256 8.16 28.07 9.66
N GLU A 257 7.43 29.17 9.63
CA GLU A 257 7.95 30.40 10.19
C GLU A 257 8.25 30.22 11.69
N PRO A 258 9.37 30.75 12.22
CA PRO A 258 9.61 30.72 13.65
C PRO A 258 8.44 31.46 14.32
N ASN A 259 7.58 30.71 14.98
CA ASN A 259 6.38 31.27 15.61
C ASN A 259 6.83 32.22 16.73
N ARG A 260 6.68 33.51 16.49
CA ARG A 260 6.92 34.55 17.52
C ARG A 260 5.98 34.40 18.71
N THR A 261 4.91 33.62 18.60
CA THR A 261 3.82 33.48 19.58
C THR A 261 3.88 32.22 20.44
N GLU A 262 4.76 31.23 20.16
CA GLU A 262 4.86 29.99 20.98
C GLU A 262 5.26 30.25 22.46
N GLY A 263 5.55 31.46 22.85
CA GLY A 263 5.90 31.86 24.21
C GLY A 263 4.86 32.71 24.93
N GLU A 264 3.76 33.12 24.27
CA GLU A 264 2.84 34.11 24.80
C GLU A 264 1.40 33.61 24.92
N ILE A 265 0.83 33.75 26.09
CA ILE A 265 -0.59 33.69 26.34
C ILE A 265 -1.10 35.12 26.52
N TYR A 266 -2.18 35.45 25.85
CA TYR A 266 -2.90 36.70 26.06
C TYR A 266 -3.73 36.57 27.35
N GLY A 267 -3.57 37.51 28.28
CA GLY A 267 -4.27 37.48 29.57
C GLY A 267 -3.65 36.54 30.61
N LYS A 268 -4.48 35.92 31.45
CA LYS A 268 -4.05 34.93 32.46
C LYS A 268 -3.97 33.55 31.88
N GLY A 269 -2.97 32.78 32.27
CA GLY A 269 -2.85 31.41 31.79
C GLY A 269 -1.53 30.73 32.10
N ILE A 270 -1.42 29.49 31.65
CA ILE A 270 -0.22 28.65 31.78
C ILE A 270 0.11 27.94 30.46
N ILE A 271 1.38 27.84 30.14
CA ILE A 271 1.86 27.05 29.03
C ILE A 271 2.48 25.76 29.55
N LEU A 272 1.89 24.63 29.18
CA LEU A 272 2.40 23.29 29.46
C LEU A 272 3.31 22.84 28.31
N ARG A 273 4.55 22.49 28.62
CA ARG A 273 5.57 22.01 27.68
C ARG A 273 6.04 20.61 28.09
N PRO A 274 5.21 19.57 27.85
CA PRO A 274 5.59 18.21 28.21
C PRO A 274 6.84 17.79 27.45
N PRO A 275 7.74 17.00 28.08
CA PRO A 275 8.92 16.47 27.41
C PRO A 275 8.49 15.48 26.34
N VAL A 276 8.87 15.74 25.09
CA VAL A 276 8.63 14.84 23.95
C VAL A 276 9.98 14.45 23.33
N PRO A 277 10.18 13.18 22.91
CA PRO A 277 11.43 12.73 22.29
C PRO A 277 11.75 13.52 21.02
N MET A 278 13.00 13.94 20.85
CA MET A 278 13.43 14.68 19.65
C MET A 278 13.43 13.81 18.41
N ASP A 279 13.84 12.55 18.55
CA ASP A 279 14.00 11.54 17.52
C ASP A 279 12.68 10.90 17.04
N LEU A 280 11.55 11.22 17.72
CA LEU A 280 10.25 10.70 17.29
C LEU A 280 9.81 11.39 16.00
N GLY A 281 9.66 10.60 14.94
CA GLY A 281 9.20 11.06 13.63
C GLY A 281 7.76 11.60 13.66
N VAL A 282 7.45 12.59 12.83
CA VAL A 282 6.14 13.27 12.76
C VAL A 282 4.99 12.26 12.48
N THR A 283 5.28 11.16 11.78
CA THR A 283 4.32 10.12 11.41
C THR A 283 4.45 8.83 12.22
N ASP A 284 5.31 8.78 13.23
CA ASP A 284 5.52 7.60 14.07
C ASP A 284 4.53 7.57 15.24
N PHE A 285 3.27 7.26 14.94
CA PHE A 285 2.19 7.24 15.96
C PHE A 285 2.33 6.06 16.91
N GLU A 286 2.88 4.93 16.50
CA GLU A 286 3.14 3.79 17.37
C GLU A 286 4.17 4.16 18.44
N GLY A 287 5.29 4.77 18.04
CA GLY A 287 6.27 5.32 18.98
C GLY A 287 5.73 6.49 19.82
N GLY A 288 4.69 7.18 19.34
CA GLY A 288 4.02 8.28 20.07
C GLY A 288 3.02 7.84 21.15
N LEU A 289 2.51 6.61 21.13
CA LEU A 289 1.50 6.14 22.09
C LEU A 289 1.90 6.31 23.57
N PRO A 290 3.14 6.07 23.99
CA PRO A 290 3.56 6.31 25.38
C PRO A 290 3.44 7.75 25.83
N LEU A 291 3.38 8.72 24.90
CA LEU A 291 3.25 10.15 25.22
C LEU A 291 1.88 10.50 25.81
N ILE A 292 0.84 9.68 25.58
CA ILE A 292 -0.49 9.87 26.20
C ILE A 292 -0.33 9.78 27.73
N GLU A 293 0.32 8.74 28.23
CA GLU A 293 0.54 8.55 29.65
C GLU A 293 1.55 9.57 30.22
N ALA A 294 2.58 9.92 29.44
CA ALA A 294 3.54 10.96 29.81
C ALA A 294 2.85 12.34 29.96
N GLY A 295 1.96 12.69 29.02
CA GLY A 295 1.15 13.91 29.09
C GLY A 295 0.24 13.95 30.31
N TYR A 296 -0.42 12.84 30.62
CA TYR A 296 -1.26 12.71 31.80
C TYR A 296 -0.47 13.00 33.10
N ARG A 297 0.66 12.30 33.27
CA ARG A 297 1.52 12.50 34.47
C ARG A 297 2.08 13.93 34.55
N TYR A 298 2.46 14.48 33.40
CA TYR A 298 2.96 15.85 33.34
C TYR A 298 1.89 16.85 33.75
N ALA A 299 0.67 16.75 33.23
CA ALA A 299 -0.42 17.65 33.60
C ALA A 299 -0.78 17.57 35.09
N LEU A 300 -0.79 16.37 35.69
CA LEU A 300 -1.06 16.20 37.12
C LEU A 300 -0.13 17.04 38.01
N ALA A 301 1.14 17.25 37.63
CA ALA A 301 2.09 18.06 38.38
C ALA A 301 1.75 19.57 38.36
N TYR A 302 0.93 20.02 37.42
CA TYR A 302 0.53 21.40 37.25
C TYR A 302 -0.89 21.73 37.71
N ILE A 303 -1.69 20.72 38.07
CA ILE A 303 -3.10 20.89 38.50
C ILE A 303 -3.21 21.89 39.67
N ASP A 304 -2.36 21.80 40.70
CA ASP A 304 -2.39 22.72 41.85
C ASP A 304 -2.04 24.16 41.44
N SER A 305 -1.18 24.33 40.43
CA SER A 305 -0.88 25.64 39.88
C SER A 305 -2.07 26.23 39.13
N ILE A 306 -2.75 25.43 38.31
CA ILE A 306 -3.95 25.84 37.59
C ILE A 306 -5.06 26.19 38.57
N ARG A 307 -5.25 25.41 39.63
CA ARG A 307 -6.27 25.63 40.66
C ARG A 307 -6.10 26.91 41.49
N LYS A 308 -4.92 27.51 41.49
CA LYS A 308 -4.73 28.82 42.16
C LYS A 308 -5.50 29.93 41.44
N ASP A 309 -5.64 29.81 40.13
CA ASP A 309 -6.25 30.86 39.31
C ASP A 309 -7.62 30.42 38.77
N VAL A 310 -7.86 29.10 38.60
CA VAL A 310 -9.12 28.52 38.16
C VAL A 310 -9.84 27.94 39.38
N HIS A 311 -10.85 28.67 39.86
CA HIS A 311 -11.62 28.30 41.05
C HIS A 311 -12.84 27.45 40.74
N ASP A 312 -13.36 27.53 39.53
CA ASP A 312 -14.50 26.75 39.09
C ASP A 312 -14.14 25.29 38.89
N SER A 313 -15.08 24.42 39.15
CA SER A 313 -14.90 22.98 38.98
C SER A 313 -16.04 22.40 38.16
N LEU A 314 -15.68 21.66 37.13
CA LEU A 314 -16.64 20.91 36.32
C LEU A 314 -16.48 19.41 36.63
N PRO A 315 -17.39 18.80 37.40
CA PRO A 315 -17.34 17.38 37.73
C PRO A 315 -17.37 16.52 36.46
N GLN A 316 -16.63 15.41 36.46
CA GLN A 316 -16.57 14.49 35.30
C GLN A 316 -17.98 13.96 34.92
N ASP A 317 -18.85 13.72 35.87
CA ASP A 317 -20.25 13.29 35.61
C ASP A 317 -21.02 14.34 34.77
N GLU A 318 -20.77 15.61 35.00
CA GLU A 318 -21.38 16.70 34.24
C GLU A 318 -20.82 16.75 32.79
N VAL A 319 -19.51 16.59 32.62
CA VAL A 319 -18.89 16.46 31.28
C VAL A 319 -19.49 15.27 30.54
N MET A 320 -19.60 14.13 31.20
CA MET A 320 -20.22 12.92 30.62
C MET A 320 -21.69 13.14 30.27
N SER A 321 -22.45 13.88 31.11
CA SER A 321 -23.82 14.25 30.79
C SER A 321 -23.93 15.14 29.56
N ARG A 322 -23.13 16.20 29.46
CA ARG A 322 -23.04 17.09 28.27
C ARG A 322 -22.71 16.31 27.01
N ARG A 323 -21.74 15.41 27.09
CA ARG A 323 -21.33 14.49 26.02
C ARG A 323 -22.48 13.57 25.61
N GLY A 324 -23.18 12.97 26.56
CA GLY A 324 -24.34 12.13 26.30
C GLY A 324 -25.48 12.86 25.60
N VAL A 325 -25.79 14.09 26.04
CA VAL A 325 -26.80 14.95 25.40
C VAL A 325 -26.36 15.31 23.94
N PHE A 326 -25.13 15.63 23.72
CA PHE A 326 -24.62 15.93 22.36
C PHE A 326 -24.70 14.71 21.45
N LYS A 327 -24.17 13.55 21.90
CA LYS A 327 -24.19 12.30 21.14
C LYS A 327 -25.62 11.80 20.88
N SER A 328 -26.58 12.02 21.78
CA SER A 328 -27.96 11.58 21.57
C SER A 328 -28.68 12.29 20.42
N ARG A 329 -28.17 13.46 20.00
CA ARG A 329 -28.70 14.21 18.85
C ARG A 329 -28.02 13.81 17.54
N THR A 330 -27.02 12.92 17.60
CA THR A 330 -26.27 12.44 16.44
C THR A 330 -26.95 11.19 15.88
N PRO A 331 -27.46 11.20 14.64
CA PRO A 331 -28.09 10.03 14.03
C PRO A 331 -27.06 8.96 13.67
N ASP A 332 -27.52 7.70 13.57
CA ASP A 332 -26.71 6.61 13.07
C ASP A 332 -26.17 6.90 11.66
N LEU A 333 -24.91 6.65 11.45
CA LEU A 333 -24.24 6.92 10.17
C LEU A 333 -24.60 5.88 9.10
N CYS A 334 -25.79 6.09 8.50
CA CYS A 334 -26.30 5.30 7.38
C CYS A 334 -26.32 6.15 6.10
N ILE A 335 -25.75 5.62 5.03
CA ILE A 335 -25.63 6.32 3.74
C ILE A 335 -26.83 5.97 2.85
N GLY A 336 -27.62 6.97 2.48
CA GLY A 336 -28.84 6.81 1.66
C GLY A 336 -28.73 7.42 0.26
N SER A 337 -27.71 8.24 0.01
CA SER A 337 -27.46 8.76 -1.34
C SER A 337 -25.99 9.05 -1.59
N VAL A 338 -25.57 8.87 -2.85
CA VAL A 338 -24.21 9.17 -3.31
C VAL A 338 -24.30 10.01 -4.57
N LYS A 339 -23.58 11.13 -4.60
CA LYS A 339 -23.38 11.98 -5.78
C LYS A 339 -21.90 11.97 -6.13
N ILE A 340 -21.55 11.93 -7.40
CA ILE A 340 -20.16 11.88 -7.86
C ILE A 340 -19.93 13.07 -8.80
N ASN A 341 -18.99 13.93 -8.42
CA ASN A 341 -18.53 15.05 -9.25
C ASN A 341 -17.21 14.68 -9.95
N GLY A 342 -16.88 15.38 -11.04
CA GLY A 342 -15.62 15.20 -11.78
C GLY A 342 -15.63 14.03 -12.78
N LEU A 343 -16.72 13.26 -12.83
CA LEU A 343 -16.98 12.24 -13.84
C LEU A 343 -17.99 12.74 -14.87
N THR A 344 -17.93 12.18 -16.08
CA THR A 344 -18.99 12.39 -17.07
C THR A 344 -20.26 11.66 -16.65
N PRO A 345 -21.48 12.08 -17.08
CA PRO A 345 -22.73 11.38 -16.74
C PRO A 345 -22.70 9.89 -17.08
N TYR A 346 -21.97 9.54 -18.14
CA TYR A 346 -21.77 8.17 -18.57
C TYR A 346 -20.90 7.36 -17.60
N GLN A 347 -19.81 7.95 -17.10
CA GLN A 347 -18.92 7.32 -16.10
C GLN A 347 -19.61 7.19 -14.73
N GLU A 348 -20.37 8.22 -14.33
CA GLU A 348 -21.15 8.20 -13.10
C GLU A 348 -22.16 7.05 -13.09
N LYS A 349 -22.89 6.84 -14.20
CA LYS A 349 -23.84 5.74 -14.34
C LYS A 349 -23.23 4.36 -14.09
N VAL A 350 -21.94 4.21 -14.33
CA VAL A 350 -21.20 2.96 -14.11
C VAL A 350 -20.70 2.84 -12.67
N ILE A 351 -20.13 3.91 -12.14
CA ILE A 351 -19.46 3.92 -10.84
C ILE A 351 -20.47 3.97 -9.68
N ARG A 352 -21.53 4.76 -9.81
CA ARG A 352 -22.52 4.97 -8.76
C ARG A 352 -23.14 3.67 -8.23
N PRO A 353 -23.58 2.69 -9.07
CA PRO A 353 -24.14 1.42 -8.57
C PRO A 353 -23.15 0.55 -7.81
N ILE A 354 -21.84 0.76 -7.98
CA ILE A 354 -20.79 0.07 -7.22
C ILE A 354 -20.82 0.53 -5.77
N LEU A 355 -21.09 1.82 -5.54
CA LEU A 355 -21.12 2.45 -4.22
C LEU A 355 -22.48 2.27 -3.54
N LEU A 356 -23.55 2.63 -4.26
CA LEU A 356 -24.91 2.59 -3.74
C LEU A 356 -25.91 2.36 -4.87
N LYS A 357 -26.80 1.38 -4.71
CA LYS A 357 -27.92 1.15 -5.64
C LYS A 357 -29.04 2.17 -5.39
N GLU A 358 -29.98 2.27 -6.32
CA GLU A 358 -31.16 3.11 -6.15
C GLU A 358 -31.98 2.63 -4.93
N GLU A 359 -32.47 3.59 -4.11
CA GLU A 359 -33.27 3.38 -2.92
C GLU A 359 -32.62 2.51 -1.82
N GLU A 360 -31.33 2.22 -1.93
CA GLU A 360 -30.59 1.45 -0.92
C GLU A 360 -30.08 2.40 0.19
N VAL A 361 -30.17 1.94 1.45
CA VAL A 361 -29.53 2.57 2.59
C VAL A 361 -28.58 1.57 3.21
N ILE A 362 -27.31 1.94 3.36
CA ILE A 362 -26.25 1.05 3.85
C ILE A 362 -25.53 1.66 5.06
N SER A 363 -24.98 0.79 5.92
CA SER A 363 -24.12 1.22 7.01
C SER A 363 -22.79 1.76 6.48
N ILE A 364 -22.12 2.57 7.31
CA ILE A 364 -20.76 3.07 6.98
C ILE A 364 -19.77 1.93 6.72
N ALA A 365 -19.88 0.81 7.42
CA ALA A 365 -19.00 -0.35 7.22
C ALA A 365 -19.16 -0.96 5.81
N GLU A 366 -20.38 -1.11 5.31
CA GLU A 366 -20.60 -1.59 3.93
C GLU A 366 -20.20 -0.52 2.91
N PHE A 367 -20.40 0.77 3.21
CA PHE A 367 -19.94 1.86 2.36
C PHE A 367 -18.40 1.86 2.25
N LYS A 368 -17.65 1.73 3.36
CA LYS A 368 -16.18 1.61 3.38
C LYS A 368 -15.69 0.49 2.46
N LYS A 369 -16.33 -0.66 2.52
CA LYS A 369 -16.01 -1.81 1.66
C LYS A 369 -16.23 -1.52 0.17
N ARG A 370 -17.33 -0.84 -0.18
CA ARG A 370 -17.63 -0.49 -1.57
C ARG A 370 -16.74 0.67 -2.07
N TYR A 371 -16.49 1.66 -1.23
CA TYR A 371 -15.60 2.78 -1.50
C TYR A 371 -14.15 2.32 -1.75
N SER A 372 -13.70 1.30 -1.02
CA SER A 372 -12.36 0.73 -1.21
C SER A 372 -12.16 0.15 -2.61
N ARG A 373 -13.23 -0.33 -3.27
CA ARG A 373 -13.16 -0.77 -4.67
C ARG A 373 -12.88 0.40 -5.61
N LEU A 374 -13.46 1.57 -5.32
CA LEU A 374 -13.23 2.79 -6.10
C LEU A 374 -11.83 3.34 -5.86
N MET A 375 -11.30 3.25 -4.63
CA MET A 375 -9.92 3.67 -4.32
C MET A 375 -8.86 2.89 -5.10
N LEU A 376 -9.16 1.63 -5.46
CA LEU A 376 -8.26 0.76 -6.22
C LEU A 376 -8.31 0.99 -7.73
N GLU A 377 -9.19 1.87 -8.22
CA GLU A 377 -9.22 2.21 -9.65
C GLU A 377 -8.00 3.05 -10.03
N GLU A 378 -7.15 2.46 -10.87
CA GLU A 378 -5.88 3.08 -11.28
C GLU A 378 -6.07 4.42 -12.02
N GLN A 379 -7.22 4.61 -12.66
CA GLN A 379 -7.54 5.82 -13.43
C GLN A 379 -8.04 6.98 -12.57
N ILE A 380 -8.22 6.74 -11.25
CA ILE A 380 -8.64 7.76 -10.31
C ILE A 380 -7.41 8.26 -9.52
N GLU A 381 -7.06 9.52 -9.76
CA GLU A 381 -5.95 10.18 -9.08
C GLU A 381 -6.29 10.45 -7.61
N SER A 382 -7.43 11.09 -7.37
CA SER A 382 -7.90 11.40 -6.02
C SER A 382 -9.40 11.33 -5.93
N ILE A 383 -9.89 11.03 -4.73
CA ILE A 383 -11.29 11.07 -4.34
C ILE A 383 -11.32 11.85 -3.03
N TYR A 384 -12.13 12.90 -2.98
CA TYR A 384 -12.39 13.62 -1.75
C TYR A 384 -13.88 13.52 -1.41
N PRO A 385 -14.24 12.89 -0.29
CA PRO A 385 -15.62 12.69 0.09
C PRO A 385 -16.11 13.83 0.99
N HIS A 386 -17.28 14.39 0.69
CA HIS A 386 -18.06 15.27 1.55
C HIS A 386 -19.24 14.50 2.13
N ILE A 387 -19.68 14.89 3.31
CA ILE A 387 -20.83 14.28 3.97
C ILE A 387 -21.82 15.36 4.40
N GLY A 388 -23.11 15.10 4.25
CA GLY A 388 -24.19 15.94 4.72
C GLY A 388 -25.37 15.09 5.16
N TYR A 389 -26.20 15.60 6.06
CA TYR A 389 -27.38 14.89 6.58
C TYR A 389 -28.67 15.37 5.87
N ASP A 390 -29.45 14.42 5.37
CA ASP A 390 -30.79 14.68 4.82
C ASP A 390 -31.83 14.47 5.91
N SER A 391 -32.33 15.57 6.48
CA SER A 391 -33.32 15.54 7.58
C SER A 391 -34.66 14.94 7.14
N LEU A 392 -35.02 15.02 5.85
CA LEU A 392 -36.26 14.44 5.33
C LEU A 392 -36.19 12.93 5.22
N ARG A 393 -35.06 12.42 4.74
CA ARG A 393 -34.84 10.99 4.56
C ARG A 393 -34.22 10.32 5.78
N LYS A 394 -33.77 11.09 6.77
CA LYS A 394 -33.10 10.64 8.00
C LYS A 394 -31.88 9.75 7.71
N ASN A 395 -31.09 10.10 6.70
CA ASN A 395 -29.86 9.41 6.36
C ASN A 395 -28.80 10.40 5.84
N TYR A 396 -27.59 9.92 5.70
CA TYR A 396 -26.51 10.76 5.19
C TYR A 396 -26.38 10.65 3.67
N LYS A 397 -26.05 11.79 3.06
CA LYS A 397 -25.65 11.93 1.67
C LYS A 397 -24.14 12.07 1.61
N VAL A 398 -23.49 11.28 0.77
CA VAL A 398 -22.07 11.41 0.46
C VAL A 398 -21.91 12.01 -0.95
N GLU A 399 -21.10 13.04 -1.05
CA GLU A 399 -20.72 13.67 -2.32
C GLU A 399 -19.23 13.45 -2.54
N LEU A 400 -18.84 12.85 -3.66
CA LEU A 400 -17.47 12.48 -3.98
C LEU A 400 -16.92 13.39 -5.08
N ASP A 401 -15.87 14.13 -4.77
CA ASP A 401 -15.11 14.87 -5.77
C ASP A 401 -14.00 13.99 -6.31
N VAL A 402 -14.20 13.48 -7.53
CA VAL A 402 -13.30 12.53 -8.19
C VAL A 402 -12.44 13.25 -9.22
N LYS A 403 -11.14 13.16 -9.08
CA LYS A 403 -10.18 13.61 -10.07
C LYS A 403 -9.61 12.42 -10.83
N LYS A 404 -9.76 12.42 -12.15
CA LYS A 404 -9.18 11.38 -13.02
C LYS A 404 -7.68 11.63 -13.24
N LYS A 405 -6.92 10.56 -13.35
CA LYS A 405 -5.54 10.62 -13.86
C LYS A 405 -5.54 11.03 -15.33
N LYS A 406 -4.44 11.60 -15.77
CA LYS A 406 -4.17 11.82 -17.18
C LYS A 406 -4.13 10.48 -17.92
N PRO A 407 -4.63 10.39 -19.16
CA PRO A 407 -4.85 9.10 -19.82
C PRO A 407 -3.58 8.34 -20.17
N PHE A 408 -2.47 9.03 -20.39
CA PHE A 408 -1.20 8.39 -20.71
C PHE A 408 -0.34 8.27 -19.45
N THR A 409 0.29 7.12 -19.31
CA THR A 409 1.24 6.85 -18.23
C THR A 409 2.49 6.22 -18.83
N PHE A 410 3.63 6.87 -18.59
CA PHE A 410 4.94 6.29 -18.87
C PHE A 410 5.53 5.78 -17.56
N LYS A 411 5.95 4.52 -17.55
CA LYS A 411 6.65 3.89 -16.43
C LYS A 411 8.07 3.54 -16.86
N PHE A 412 9.00 3.76 -15.95
CA PHE A 412 10.39 3.42 -16.13
C PHE A 412 10.94 2.77 -14.87
N GLY A 413 11.81 1.78 -15.04
CA GLY A 413 12.41 1.09 -13.91
C GLY A 413 13.30 -0.06 -14.36
N GLY A 414 13.31 -1.13 -13.58
CA GLY A 414 14.10 -2.31 -13.91
C GLY A 414 14.52 -3.11 -12.67
N HIS A 415 15.56 -3.89 -12.87
CA HIS A 415 16.27 -4.65 -11.86
C HIS A 415 17.76 -4.46 -12.07
N ILE A 416 18.48 -4.08 -11.02
CA ILE A 416 19.93 -3.94 -11.01
C ILE A 416 20.50 -5.09 -10.18
N SER A 417 21.53 -5.74 -10.68
CA SER A 417 22.23 -6.80 -9.95
C SER A 417 23.73 -6.79 -10.25
N THR A 418 24.49 -7.40 -9.35
CA THR A 418 25.94 -7.61 -9.55
C THR A 418 26.24 -8.61 -10.66
N GLY A 419 25.26 -9.46 -11.02
CA GLY A 419 25.34 -10.40 -12.12
C GLY A 419 24.89 -9.82 -13.46
N THR A 420 24.83 -10.67 -14.47
CA THR A 420 24.38 -10.32 -15.84
C THR A 420 22.87 -10.09 -15.96
N TYR A 421 22.13 -10.16 -14.84
CA TYR A 421 20.66 -10.10 -14.76
C TYR A 421 20.10 -8.68 -14.71
N THR A 422 20.95 -7.66 -14.78
CA THR A 422 20.49 -6.26 -14.87
C THR A 422 19.59 -6.08 -16.07
N THR A 423 18.40 -5.54 -15.84
CA THR A 423 17.38 -5.36 -16.87
C THR A 423 16.69 -4.02 -16.67
N LEU A 424 16.61 -3.21 -17.73
CA LEU A 424 15.81 -2.00 -17.76
C LEU A 424 14.38 -2.34 -18.20
N TYR A 425 13.42 -1.63 -17.64
CA TYR A 425 12.00 -1.76 -17.94
C TYR A 425 11.42 -0.42 -18.36
N SER A 426 10.58 -0.42 -19.38
CA SER A 426 9.76 0.72 -19.75
C SER A 426 8.37 0.28 -20.18
N GLN A 427 7.35 1.07 -19.84
CA GLN A 427 5.96 0.85 -20.28
C GLN A 427 5.35 2.18 -20.70
N LEU A 428 4.66 2.17 -21.82
CA LEU A 428 3.71 3.23 -22.19
C LEU A 428 2.30 2.66 -22.11
N LEU A 429 1.45 3.30 -21.33
CA LEU A 429 0.08 2.86 -21.07
C LEU A 429 -0.90 3.99 -21.33
N TYR A 430 -1.93 3.71 -22.11
CA TYR A 430 -3.12 4.56 -22.29
C TYR A 430 -4.29 3.92 -21.57
N GLN A 431 -4.97 4.68 -20.70
CA GLN A 431 -6.10 4.19 -19.91
C GLN A 431 -7.29 5.13 -19.99
N THR A 432 -8.48 4.54 -20.11
CA THR A 432 -9.72 5.30 -20.09
C THR A 432 -10.75 4.64 -19.17
N LEU A 433 -11.54 5.46 -18.47
CA LEU A 433 -12.64 5.05 -17.62
C LEU A 433 -13.97 5.24 -18.39
N GLY A 434 -14.74 4.16 -18.54
CA GLY A 434 -16.03 4.17 -19.25
C GLY A 434 -16.96 3.07 -18.72
N LEU A 435 -17.92 2.57 -19.52
CA LEU A 435 -18.74 1.37 -19.19
C LEU A 435 -17.86 0.15 -18.96
N GLN A 436 -16.78 0.10 -19.68
CA GLN A 436 -15.64 -0.76 -19.46
C GLN A 436 -14.41 0.11 -19.34
N SER A 437 -13.53 -0.19 -18.43
CA SER A 437 -12.22 0.44 -18.37
C SER A 437 -11.33 -0.20 -19.44
N VAL A 438 -10.71 0.63 -20.25
CA VAL A 438 -9.83 0.16 -21.33
C VAL A 438 -8.41 0.58 -20.99
N SER A 439 -7.48 -0.38 -20.98
CA SER A 439 -6.04 -0.13 -20.85
C SER A 439 -5.34 -0.72 -22.07
N VAL A 440 -4.64 0.11 -22.82
CA VAL A 440 -3.81 -0.27 -23.97
C VAL A 440 -2.39 0.12 -23.69
N GLY A 441 -1.43 -0.77 -23.86
CA GLY A 441 -0.05 -0.44 -23.59
C GLY A 441 0.97 -1.31 -24.32
N ALA A 442 2.22 -0.91 -24.16
CA ALA A 442 3.37 -1.66 -24.59
C ALA A 442 4.45 -1.66 -23.51
N ASP A 443 5.01 -2.83 -23.23
CA ASP A 443 6.07 -3.08 -22.27
C ASP A 443 7.34 -3.44 -23.02
N ALA A 444 8.46 -2.92 -22.58
CA ALA A 444 9.78 -3.29 -23.10
C ALA A 444 10.76 -3.58 -21.97
N TYR A 445 11.49 -4.69 -22.10
CA TYR A 445 12.60 -5.08 -21.22
C TYR A 445 13.89 -5.14 -22.04
N PHE A 446 14.96 -4.57 -21.50
CA PHE A 446 16.26 -4.52 -22.14
C PHE A 446 17.35 -4.96 -21.15
N GLY A 447 18.06 -6.03 -21.49
CA GLY A 447 19.14 -6.56 -20.66
C GLY A 447 20.01 -7.56 -21.43
N ARG A 448 21.16 -7.91 -20.88
CA ARG A 448 22.01 -8.94 -21.48
C ARG A 448 21.37 -10.30 -21.41
N TYR A 449 20.74 -10.60 -20.28
CA TYR A 449 20.07 -11.89 -20.01
C TYR A 449 18.68 -11.96 -20.64
N TYR A 450 17.86 -10.90 -20.47
CA TYR A 450 16.45 -10.90 -20.85
C TYR A 450 16.09 -9.66 -21.66
N ASN A 451 15.43 -9.89 -22.78
CA ASN A 451 14.85 -8.85 -23.62
C ASN A 451 13.41 -9.26 -23.97
N ALA A 452 12.50 -8.29 -23.93
CA ALA A 452 11.11 -8.53 -24.33
C ALA A 452 10.47 -7.24 -24.86
N LEU A 453 9.51 -7.43 -25.77
CA LEU A 453 8.59 -6.40 -26.23
C LEU A 453 7.19 -7.00 -26.24
N THR A 454 6.26 -6.41 -25.48
CA THR A 454 4.91 -6.93 -25.31
C THR A 454 3.89 -5.82 -25.50
N GLY A 455 2.87 -6.05 -26.32
CA GLY A 455 1.66 -5.26 -26.39
C GLY A 455 0.57 -5.84 -25.49
N LEU A 456 -0.20 -4.98 -24.84
CA LEU A 456 -1.32 -5.39 -23.99
C LEU A 456 -2.59 -4.60 -24.27
N LEU A 457 -3.72 -5.29 -24.17
CA LEU A 457 -5.06 -4.72 -24.11
C LEU A 457 -5.81 -5.38 -22.95
N ARG A 458 -6.24 -4.57 -22.00
CA ARG A 458 -7.08 -5.03 -20.87
C ARG A 458 -8.41 -4.29 -20.90
N LEU A 459 -9.50 -5.05 -20.79
CA LEU A 459 -10.88 -4.58 -20.75
C LEU A 459 -11.51 -5.02 -19.43
N ASP A 460 -11.77 -4.07 -18.52
CA ASP A 460 -12.40 -4.32 -17.24
C ASP A 460 -13.90 -4.02 -17.30
N TYR A 461 -14.73 -5.01 -16.93
CA TYR A 461 -16.18 -4.91 -16.91
C TYR A 461 -16.68 -4.79 -15.48
N TYR A 462 -17.48 -3.76 -15.19
CA TYR A 462 -17.99 -3.47 -13.85
C TYR A 462 -19.34 -4.11 -13.56
N GLN A 463 -19.95 -4.79 -14.55
CA GLN A 463 -21.21 -5.51 -14.38
C GLN A 463 -21.08 -6.58 -13.30
N GLN A 464 -22.18 -7.02 -12.71
CA GLN A 464 -22.16 -8.08 -11.70
C GLN A 464 -22.49 -9.44 -12.31
N PRO A 465 -21.58 -10.43 -12.21
CA PRO A 465 -20.26 -10.39 -11.59
C PRO A 465 -19.24 -9.60 -12.43
N PRO A 466 -18.32 -8.84 -11.80
CA PRO A 466 -17.27 -8.15 -12.54
C PRO A 466 -16.28 -9.18 -13.14
N PHE A 467 -15.69 -8.84 -14.28
CA PHE A 467 -14.63 -9.64 -14.90
C PHE A 467 -13.72 -8.77 -15.75
N TYR A 468 -12.56 -9.27 -16.12
CA TYR A 468 -11.74 -8.62 -17.14
C TYR A 468 -11.28 -9.58 -18.21
N GLN A 469 -11.01 -9.01 -19.38
CA GLN A 469 -10.32 -9.64 -20.49
C GLN A 469 -8.93 -9.04 -20.61
N LEU A 470 -7.95 -9.89 -20.84
CA LEU A 470 -6.57 -9.47 -21.09
C LEU A 470 -6.09 -10.14 -22.38
N ILE A 471 -5.61 -9.33 -23.30
CA ILE A 471 -4.92 -9.77 -24.51
C ILE A 471 -3.49 -9.29 -24.40
N LYS A 472 -2.53 -10.18 -24.58
CA LYS A 472 -1.11 -9.87 -24.71
C LYS A 472 -0.56 -10.51 -25.98
N PHE A 473 0.35 -9.82 -26.62
CA PHE A 473 1.15 -10.38 -27.72
C PHE A 473 2.55 -9.84 -27.64
N GLY A 474 3.54 -10.65 -27.97
CA GLY A 474 4.90 -10.16 -27.84
C GLY A 474 5.95 -11.17 -28.27
N ALA A 475 7.17 -10.70 -28.18
CA ALA A 475 8.38 -11.48 -28.38
C ALA A 475 9.31 -11.30 -27.19
N GLN A 476 9.97 -12.38 -26.78
CA GLN A 476 10.88 -12.38 -25.64
C GLN A 476 12.04 -13.34 -25.90
N ARG A 477 13.19 -13.04 -25.27
CA ARG A 477 14.40 -13.84 -25.39
C ARG A 477 15.15 -13.89 -24.06
N TRP A 478 15.53 -15.08 -23.64
CA TRP A 478 16.46 -15.35 -22.55
C TRP A 478 17.79 -15.84 -23.09
N ASN A 479 18.89 -15.30 -22.57
CA ASN A 479 20.23 -15.72 -22.91
C ASN A 479 20.92 -16.29 -21.66
N TYR A 480 20.80 -17.59 -21.47
CA TYR A 480 21.36 -18.28 -20.30
C TYR A 480 22.89 -18.40 -20.36
N PHE A 481 23.51 -18.26 -21.53
CA PHE A 481 24.95 -18.27 -21.64
C PHE A 481 25.60 -17.10 -20.88
N ASP A 482 25.05 -15.91 -21.01
CA ASP A 482 25.54 -14.76 -20.26
C ASP A 482 25.23 -14.89 -18.76
N ALA A 483 24.20 -15.63 -18.37
CA ALA A 483 23.86 -15.91 -16.99
C ALA A 483 24.76 -16.97 -16.34
N ALA A 484 25.22 -17.96 -17.10
CA ALA A 484 26.09 -19.03 -16.61
C ALA A 484 27.43 -18.47 -16.06
N ASN A 485 27.92 -17.36 -16.60
CA ASN A 485 29.12 -16.68 -16.12
C ASN A 485 28.98 -16.08 -14.72
N SER A 486 27.75 -15.98 -14.17
CA SER A 486 27.46 -15.49 -12.81
C SER A 486 27.38 -16.62 -11.80
N LEU A 487 27.26 -17.89 -12.25
CA LEU A 487 27.27 -19.07 -11.38
C LEU A 487 28.71 -19.42 -11.05
N GLN A 488 29.08 -19.34 -9.77
CA GLN A 488 30.35 -19.86 -9.27
C GLN A 488 30.19 -21.34 -8.96
N TYR A 489 31.15 -22.13 -9.39
CA TYR A 489 31.14 -23.57 -9.16
C TYR A 489 32.20 -23.95 -8.14
N ILE A 490 31.78 -24.77 -7.17
CA ILE A 490 32.73 -25.49 -6.33
C ILE A 490 33.02 -26.83 -7.05
N GLY A 491 33.99 -26.83 -8.00
CA GLY A 491 34.29 -27.95 -8.87
C GLY A 491 34.63 -27.52 -10.30
N GLU A 492 34.59 -28.46 -11.27
CA GLU A 492 34.86 -28.17 -12.68
C GLU A 492 33.76 -27.29 -13.32
N GLU A 493 34.13 -26.29 -14.11
CA GLU A 493 33.20 -25.38 -14.79
C GLU A 493 32.44 -26.08 -15.93
N THR A 494 31.15 -25.89 -16.00
CA THR A 494 30.32 -26.27 -17.17
C THR A 494 29.54 -25.06 -17.64
N ASN A 495 29.92 -24.49 -18.75
CA ASN A 495 29.20 -23.41 -19.39
C ASN A 495 28.06 -24.01 -20.25
N TYR A 496 26.81 -23.68 -19.95
CA TYR A 496 25.68 -24.02 -20.79
C TYR A 496 25.43 -22.90 -21.79
N TYR A 497 25.69 -23.12 -23.09
CA TYR A 497 25.18 -22.22 -24.10
C TYR A 497 23.72 -22.58 -24.37
N LEU A 498 22.79 -21.71 -23.91
CA LEU A 498 21.39 -21.88 -24.14
C LEU A 498 20.78 -20.49 -24.39
N SER A 499 20.03 -20.38 -25.48
CA SER A 499 19.19 -19.23 -25.78
C SER A 499 17.76 -19.71 -26.06
N GLU A 500 16.80 -19.11 -25.39
CA GLU A 500 15.37 -19.39 -25.53
C GLU A 500 14.70 -18.14 -26.10
N SER A 501 13.98 -18.26 -27.23
CA SER A 501 13.21 -17.18 -27.85
C SER A 501 11.76 -17.61 -28.00
N ASN A 502 10.84 -16.72 -27.72
CA ASN A 502 9.42 -17.00 -27.74
C ASN A 502 8.64 -15.85 -28.39
N ILE A 503 7.72 -16.18 -29.30
CA ILE A 503 6.70 -15.26 -29.82
C ILE A 503 5.36 -15.83 -29.40
N PHE A 504 4.50 -14.99 -28.81
CA PHE A 504 3.24 -15.45 -28.25
C PHE A 504 2.08 -14.49 -28.47
N PHE A 505 0.90 -15.06 -28.48
CA PHE A 505 -0.38 -14.39 -28.28
C PHE A 505 -1.07 -15.05 -27.10
N HIS A 506 -1.52 -14.26 -26.14
CA HIS A 506 -2.20 -14.70 -24.92
C HIS A 506 -3.54 -13.99 -24.77
N TYR A 507 -4.61 -14.75 -24.60
CA TYR A 507 -5.93 -14.27 -24.23
C TYR A 507 -6.31 -14.85 -22.88
N MET A 508 -6.85 -14.03 -21.97
CA MET A 508 -7.25 -14.45 -20.64
C MET A 508 -8.55 -13.79 -20.22
N LEU A 509 -9.44 -14.59 -19.64
CA LEU A 509 -10.61 -14.14 -18.89
C LEU A 509 -10.35 -14.35 -17.40
N ALA A 510 -10.68 -13.37 -16.57
CA ALA A 510 -10.52 -13.48 -15.12
C ALA A 510 -11.77 -12.99 -14.37
N PHE A 511 -12.15 -13.79 -13.37
CA PHE A 511 -13.32 -13.56 -12.53
C PHE A 511 -12.93 -13.57 -11.05
N PRO A 512 -13.41 -12.62 -10.22
CA PRO A 512 -13.25 -12.70 -8.79
C PRO A 512 -14.16 -13.80 -8.23
N ILE A 513 -13.63 -14.66 -7.37
CA ILE A 513 -14.42 -15.61 -6.59
C ILE A 513 -14.78 -14.99 -5.24
N ARG A 514 -13.76 -14.43 -4.57
CA ARG A 514 -13.85 -13.66 -3.31
C ARG A 514 -12.90 -12.47 -3.38
N GLN A 515 -12.88 -11.65 -2.34
CA GLN A 515 -11.98 -10.49 -2.30
C GLN A 515 -10.51 -10.82 -2.53
N LYS A 516 -10.04 -11.96 -2.03
CA LYS A 516 -8.64 -12.40 -2.06
C LYS A 516 -8.36 -13.48 -3.10
N SER A 517 -9.34 -13.86 -3.91
CA SER A 517 -9.18 -14.94 -4.88
C SER A 517 -9.83 -14.63 -6.23
N GLN A 518 -9.24 -15.18 -7.26
CA GLN A 518 -9.72 -15.10 -8.64
C GLN A 518 -9.61 -16.45 -9.34
N TRP A 519 -10.45 -16.63 -10.33
CA TRP A 519 -10.36 -17.69 -11.31
C TRP A 519 -10.05 -17.09 -12.68
N GLN A 520 -9.15 -17.74 -13.41
CA GLN A 520 -8.70 -17.32 -14.73
C GLN A 520 -8.84 -18.48 -15.71
N ALA A 521 -9.23 -18.17 -16.94
CA ALA A 521 -9.20 -19.10 -18.08
C ALA A 521 -8.38 -18.47 -19.19
N GLY A 522 -7.38 -19.17 -19.68
CA GLY A 522 -6.40 -18.66 -20.64
C GLY A 522 -6.29 -19.51 -21.89
N PHE A 523 -5.99 -18.83 -22.99
CA PHE A 523 -5.64 -19.43 -24.28
C PHE A 523 -4.37 -18.77 -24.81
N ASN A 524 -3.37 -19.59 -25.15
CA ASN A 524 -2.10 -19.12 -25.68
C ASN A 524 -1.82 -19.76 -27.04
N ILE A 525 -1.32 -18.97 -27.99
CA ILE A 525 -0.66 -19.45 -29.21
C ILE A 525 0.80 -19.03 -29.11
N PHE A 526 1.71 -19.92 -29.41
CA PHE A 526 3.13 -19.63 -29.26
C PHE A 526 4.00 -20.32 -30.32
N ARG A 527 5.19 -19.72 -30.51
CA ARG A 527 6.33 -20.31 -31.21
C ARG A 527 7.56 -20.11 -30.36
N GLU A 528 8.12 -21.19 -29.89
CA GLU A 528 9.33 -21.23 -29.07
C GLU A 528 10.49 -21.78 -29.91
N VAL A 529 11.66 -21.15 -29.78
CA VAL A 529 12.90 -21.54 -30.44
C VAL A 529 13.99 -21.64 -29.39
N ASN A 530 14.51 -22.82 -29.16
CA ASN A 530 15.57 -23.13 -28.22
C ASN A 530 16.84 -23.49 -28.97
N SER A 531 17.93 -22.74 -28.75
CA SER A 531 19.22 -22.99 -29.34
C SER A 531 20.23 -23.30 -28.25
N TYR A 532 20.90 -24.45 -28.35
CA TYR A 532 21.85 -24.91 -27.33
C TYR A 532 22.94 -25.77 -27.94
N TYR A 533 24.13 -25.85 -27.26
CA TYR A 533 25.20 -26.79 -27.57
C TYR A 533 25.15 -27.89 -26.51
N GLN A 534 25.59 -29.11 -26.92
CA GLN A 534 25.64 -30.25 -26.05
C GLN A 534 26.99 -30.46 -25.40
N ASN A 535 28.05 -29.96 -26.05
CA ASN A 535 29.41 -30.03 -25.55
C ASN A 535 29.79 -28.75 -24.82
N HIS A 536 30.54 -28.90 -23.74
CA HIS A 536 31.05 -27.78 -22.96
C HIS A 536 32.24 -27.06 -23.65
N ASN A 537 32.97 -27.79 -24.51
CA ASN A 537 34.07 -27.25 -25.30
C ASN A 537 33.55 -26.86 -26.70
N ILE A 538 33.16 -25.61 -26.85
CA ILE A 538 32.57 -25.06 -28.07
C ILE A 538 33.68 -24.49 -28.95
N SER A 539 33.80 -24.96 -30.20
CA SER A 539 34.63 -24.41 -31.23
C SER A 539 33.91 -23.34 -32.05
N ALA A 540 34.66 -22.42 -32.67
CA ALA A 540 34.08 -21.42 -33.58
C ALA A 540 33.37 -22.01 -34.80
N TYR A 541 33.63 -23.28 -35.12
CA TYR A 541 33.01 -24.02 -36.24
C TYR A 541 31.79 -24.85 -35.81
N ASP A 542 31.47 -24.89 -34.50
CA ASP A 542 30.35 -25.66 -34.01
C ASP A 542 29.03 -24.93 -34.29
N THR A 543 28.02 -25.71 -34.65
CA THR A 543 26.67 -25.24 -34.86
C THR A 543 25.76 -25.77 -33.77
N SER A 544 24.90 -24.89 -33.23
CA SER A 544 23.97 -25.24 -32.15
C SER A 544 22.84 -26.13 -32.64
N ASP A 545 22.33 -26.97 -31.77
CA ASP A 545 21.04 -27.61 -31.96
C ASP A 545 19.94 -26.55 -31.87
N VAL A 546 18.95 -26.65 -32.75
CA VAL A 546 17.77 -25.75 -32.74
C VAL A 546 16.51 -26.59 -32.64
N ASN A 547 15.85 -26.48 -31.50
CA ASN A 547 14.54 -27.09 -31.26
C ASN A 547 13.43 -26.04 -31.35
N ILE A 548 12.48 -26.24 -32.24
CA ILE A 548 11.35 -25.35 -32.48
C ILE A 548 10.08 -26.07 -32.02
N PHE A 549 9.34 -25.47 -31.13
CA PHE A 549 8.02 -25.93 -30.74
C PHE A 549 6.98 -24.84 -30.96
N ARG A 550 5.94 -25.14 -31.74
CA ARG A 550 4.85 -24.22 -32.03
C ARG A 550 3.51 -24.88 -31.78
N GLY A 551 2.64 -24.18 -31.10
CA GLY A 551 1.36 -24.77 -30.72
C GLY A 551 0.46 -23.81 -29.95
N TYR A 552 -0.46 -24.40 -29.22
CA TYR A 552 -1.35 -23.67 -28.34
C TYR A 552 -1.48 -24.37 -26.96
N ARG A 553 -1.84 -23.56 -25.97
CA ARG A 553 -2.08 -23.99 -24.60
C ARG A 553 -3.40 -23.42 -24.13
N LEU A 554 -4.25 -24.29 -23.57
CA LEU A 554 -5.44 -23.93 -22.81
C LEU A 554 -5.12 -24.11 -21.33
N ASN A 555 -5.40 -23.12 -20.50
CA ASN A 555 -5.19 -23.25 -19.07
C ASN A 555 -6.32 -22.64 -18.26
N THR A 556 -6.48 -23.16 -17.06
CA THR A 556 -7.34 -22.60 -16.03
C THR A 556 -6.55 -22.47 -14.74
N ILE A 557 -6.70 -21.34 -14.05
CA ILE A 557 -5.94 -21.00 -12.85
C ILE A 557 -6.90 -20.53 -11.77
N TYR A 558 -6.79 -21.14 -10.59
CA TYR A 558 -7.31 -20.58 -9.35
C TYR A 558 -6.17 -19.96 -8.57
N GLU A 559 -6.35 -18.72 -8.12
CA GLU A 559 -5.34 -18.00 -7.35
C GLU A 559 -5.97 -17.33 -6.14
N TYR A 560 -5.38 -17.55 -4.95
CA TYR A 560 -5.69 -16.90 -3.69
C TYR A 560 -4.41 -16.25 -3.16
N ASN A 561 -4.45 -14.94 -2.86
CA ASN A 561 -3.26 -14.22 -2.43
C ASN A 561 -3.60 -13.19 -1.34
N THR A 562 -2.91 -13.34 -0.20
CA THR A 562 -2.93 -12.41 0.92
C THR A 562 -1.54 -11.98 1.34
N SER A 563 -0.50 -12.33 0.56
CA SER A 563 0.89 -11.96 0.85
C SER A 563 1.08 -10.45 0.80
N ASP A 564 1.85 -9.92 1.74
CA ASP A 564 2.18 -8.50 1.88
C ASP A 564 3.13 -8.02 0.78
N PHE A 565 4.12 -8.82 0.40
CA PHE A 565 5.07 -8.53 -0.67
C PHE A 565 5.10 -9.65 -1.71
N LEU A 566 5.43 -9.29 -2.96
CA LEU A 566 5.62 -10.26 -4.05
C LEU A 566 6.84 -11.16 -3.82
N PHE A 567 7.96 -10.57 -3.42
CA PHE A 567 9.17 -11.25 -2.97
C PHE A 567 9.42 -10.90 -1.51
N PHE A 568 10.05 -11.79 -0.78
CA PHE A 568 10.37 -11.58 0.63
C PHE A 568 9.15 -11.30 1.52
N SER A 569 8.03 -12.00 1.25
CA SER A 569 6.82 -11.89 2.08
C SER A 569 7.11 -12.19 3.54
N THR A 570 6.53 -11.36 4.43
CA THR A 570 6.63 -11.52 5.88
C THR A 570 5.35 -12.06 6.51
N GLU A 571 4.23 -11.96 5.80
CA GLU A 571 2.95 -12.51 6.24
C GLU A 571 2.01 -12.83 5.07
N GLY A 572 1.02 -13.66 5.34
CA GLY A 572 0.00 -14.01 4.39
C GLY A 572 0.22 -15.35 3.71
N THR A 573 -0.69 -15.68 2.81
CA THR A 573 -0.74 -16.97 2.10
C THR A 573 -0.99 -16.73 0.62
N HIS A 574 -0.22 -17.39 -0.23
CA HIS A 574 -0.41 -17.44 -1.67
C HIS A 574 -0.62 -18.88 -2.12
N ILE A 575 -1.77 -19.16 -2.73
CA ILE A 575 -2.12 -20.45 -3.32
C ILE A 575 -2.37 -20.22 -4.79
N LYS A 576 -1.73 -21.01 -5.65
CA LYS A 576 -1.97 -21.04 -7.09
C LYS A 576 -2.13 -22.47 -7.55
N VAL A 577 -3.26 -22.79 -8.19
CA VAL A 577 -3.54 -24.09 -8.77
C VAL A 577 -3.84 -23.89 -10.25
N GLU A 578 -3.12 -24.58 -11.11
CA GLU A 578 -3.25 -24.50 -12.56
C GLU A 578 -3.47 -25.90 -13.16
N ALA A 579 -4.43 -26.02 -14.06
CA ALA A 579 -4.57 -27.12 -14.98
C ALA A 579 -4.40 -26.61 -16.41
N ALA A 580 -3.56 -27.26 -17.21
CA ALA A 580 -3.27 -26.86 -18.58
C ALA A 580 -3.27 -28.07 -19.52
N TYR A 581 -3.83 -27.87 -20.70
CA TYR A 581 -3.67 -28.74 -21.86
C TYR A 581 -2.83 -28.03 -22.90
N GLN A 582 -1.86 -28.72 -23.43
CA GLN A 582 -0.90 -28.18 -24.38
C GLN A 582 -0.69 -29.12 -25.54
N THR A 583 -0.67 -28.57 -26.75
CA THR A 583 -0.40 -29.35 -27.99
C THR A 583 0.32 -28.48 -28.99
N GLY A 584 1.15 -29.09 -29.78
CA GLY A 584 1.91 -28.43 -30.83
C GLY A 584 2.79 -29.37 -31.62
N THR A 585 3.56 -28.81 -32.55
CA THR A 585 4.49 -29.53 -33.39
C THR A 585 5.93 -29.17 -33.02
N GLU A 586 6.72 -30.22 -32.78
CA GLU A 586 8.16 -30.15 -32.58
C GLU A 586 8.90 -30.27 -33.90
N SER A 587 9.90 -29.44 -34.13
CA SER A 587 10.88 -29.58 -35.20
C SER A 587 12.27 -29.43 -34.59
N ASN A 588 13.09 -30.44 -34.66
CA ASN A 588 14.48 -30.49 -34.18
C ASN A 588 15.46 -30.48 -35.28
N HIS A 589 16.39 -29.53 -35.29
CA HIS A 589 17.45 -29.40 -36.25
C HIS A 589 18.79 -29.58 -35.50
N PRO A 590 19.38 -30.77 -35.55
CA PRO A 590 20.63 -31.05 -34.84
C PRO A 590 21.79 -30.22 -35.43
N GLY A 591 22.64 -29.74 -34.52
CA GLY A 591 23.93 -29.16 -34.88
C GLY A 591 24.98 -30.23 -35.25
N ASN A 592 26.24 -29.79 -35.41
CA ASN A 592 27.35 -30.70 -35.73
C ASN A 592 27.96 -31.39 -34.51
N THR A 593 27.56 -31.00 -33.30
CA THR A 593 28.09 -31.55 -32.04
C THR A 593 27.19 -32.64 -31.44
N THR A 594 26.18 -33.11 -32.16
CA THR A 594 25.17 -34.05 -31.64
C THR A 594 24.88 -35.19 -32.60
N GLN A 595 24.40 -36.29 -32.02
CA GLN A 595 23.82 -37.44 -32.74
C GLN A 595 22.27 -37.49 -32.66
N THR A 596 21.62 -36.43 -32.17
CA THR A 596 20.15 -36.38 -32.05
C THR A 596 19.50 -36.44 -33.45
N ALA A 597 18.33 -37.06 -33.52
CA ALA A 597 17.62 -37.21 -34.78
C ALA A 597 17.04 -35.85 -35.27
N ARG A 598 17.12 -35.62 -36.56
CA ARG A 598 16.36 -34.55 -37.21
C ARG A 598 14.87 -34.92 -37.19
N ILE A 599 14.07 -34.08 -36.59
CA ILE A 599 12.61 -34.26 -36.52
C ILE A 599 11.96 -33.06 -37.17
N ILE A 600 10.92 -33.26 -37.98
CA ILE A 600 10.14 -32.20 -38.62
C ILE A 600 8.67 -32.42 -38.37
N GLY A 601 7.98 -31.48 -37.69
CA GLY A 601 6.54 -31.44 -37.55
C GLY A 601 5.95 -32.56 -36.72
N PHE A 602 6.67 -33.11 -35.73
CA PHE A 602 6.15 -34.17 -34.86
C PHE A 602 5.21 -33.60 -33.79
N THR A 603 3.98 -34.15 -33.73
CA THR A 603 2.97 -33.63 -32.78
C THR A 603 3.26 -34.12 -31.36
N ARG A 604 3.22 -33.17 -30.42
CA ARG A 604 3.31 -33.38 -28.97
C ARG A 604 2.06 -32.83 -28.29
N SER A 605 1.47 -33.60 -27.38
CA SER A 605 0.29 -33.18 -26.61
C SER A 605 0.37 -33.72 -25.20
N TRP A 606 0.03 -32.90 -24.20
CA TRP A 606 0.03 -33.32 -22.80
C TRP A 606 -0.85 -32.43 -21.91
N ILE A 607 -1.13 -32.93 -20.73
CA ILE A 607 -1.82 -32.21 -19.65
C ILE A 607 -0.83 -31.98 -18.51
N THR A 608 -0.95 -30.83 -17.86
CA THR A 608 -0.19 -30.48 -16.67
C THR A 608 -1.15 -30.04 -15.56
N LEU A 609 -0.92 -30.53 -14.35
CA LEU A 609 -1.51 -30.04 -13.10
C LEU A 609 -0.39 -29.48 -12.23
N ASN A 610 -0.53 -28.26 -11.77
CA ASN A 610 0.48 -27.56 -11.00
C ASN A 610 -0.17 -26.88 -9.80
N GLY A 611 0.31 -27.16 -8.58
CA GLY A 611 -0.20 -26.57 -7.34
C GLY A 611 0.95 -26.01 -6.50
N LYS A 612 0.86 -24.73 -6.18
CA LYS A 612 1.84 -24.00 -5.33
C LYS A 612 1.14 -23.44 -4.11
N LEU A 613 1.78 -23.57 -2.96
CA LEU A 613 1.40 -22.97 -1.68
C LEU A 613 2.62 -22.30 -1.08
N SER A 614 2.48 -21.05 -0.68
CA SER A 614 3.44 -20.34 0.18
C SER A 614 2.66 -19.64 1.27
N SER A 615 3.01 -19.88 2.54
CA SER A 615 2.31 -19.28 3.67
C SER A 615 3.32 -18.87 4.73
N THR A 616 3.29 -17.62 5.17
CA THR A 616 4.17 -17.10 6.22
C THR A 616 3.34 -16.76 7.45
N LEU A 617 3.70 -17.35 8.58
CA LEU A 617 3.00 -17.25 9.86
C LEU A 617 3.90 -16.52 10.87
N LYS A 618 3.32 -15.53 11.57
CA LYS A 618 4.00 -14.88 12.69
C LYS A 618 4.06 -15.83 13.88
N MET A 619 5.27 -16.19 14.28
CA MET A 619 5.52 -17.04 15.46
C MET A 619 5.88 -16.20 16.69
N MET A 620 6.69 -15.15 16.49
CA MET A 620 7.12 -14.19 17.51
C MET A 620 7.24 -12.80 16.85
N ASP A 621 7.45 -11.75 17.64
CA ASP A 621 7.55 -10.39 17.08
C ASP A 621 8.69 -10.22 16.06
N HIS A 622 9.80 -10.91 16.28
CA HIS A 622 10.98 -10.85 15.41
C HIS A 622 11.19 -12.11 14.57
N TYR A 623 10.33 -13.13 14.68
CA TYR A 623 10.48 -14.38 13.96
C TYR A 623 9.18 -14.84 13.30
N ARG A 624 9.28 -15.20 12.02
CA ARG A 624 8.21 -15.75 11.23
C ARG A 624 8.65 -17.04 10.56
N LEU A 625 7.74 -18.01 10.51
CA LEU A 625 7.95 -19.29 9.84
C LEU A 625 7.10 -19.36 8.57
N GLY A 626 7.76 -19.53 7.45
CA GLY A 626 7.12 -19.78 6.16
C GLY A 626 7.12 -21.27 5.82
N LEU A 627 6.00 -21.72 5.26
CA LEU A 627 5.81 -23.04 4.68
C LEU A 627 5.66 -22.90 3.17
N TYR A 628 6.38 -23.73 2.43
CA TYR A 628 6.28 -23.80 0.98
C TYR A 628 5.97 -25.24 0.55
N ALA A 629 5.06 -25.40 -0.41
CA ALA A 629 4.77 -26.68 -1.07
C ALA A 629 4.52 -26.45 -2.55
N HIS A 630 5.04 -27.35 -3.39
CA HIS A 630 4.82 -27.32 -4.84
C HIS A 630 4.72 -28.74 -5.36
N ILE A 631 3.63 -29.04 -6.04
CA ILE A 631 3.40 -30.30 -6.73
C ILE A 631 3.14 -30.04 -8.20
N ALA A 632 3.79 -30.80 -9.06
CA ALA A 632 3.57 -30.77 -10.50
C ALA A 632 3.42 -32.19 -11.03
N LEU A 633 2.37 -32.41 -11.79
CA LEU A 633 2.04 -33.70 -12.44
C LEU A 633 1.78 -33.45 -13.91
N SER A 634 2.41 -34.25 -14.77
CA SER A 634 2.26 -34.10 -16.21
C SER A 634 2.48 -35.46 -16.93
N ASN A 635 1.75 -35.69 -18.00
CA ASN A 635 2.02 -36.78 -18.94
C ASN A 635 2.85 -36.28 -20.15
N GLN A 636 3.73 -35.27 -19.94
CA GLN A 636 4.58 -34.71 -20.98
C GLN A 636 5.37 -35.79 -21.69
N PRO A 637 5.32 -35.86 -23.02
CA PRO A 637 6.15 -36.77 -23.82
C PRO A 637 7.61 -36.28 -23.84
N MET A 638 8.53 -37.22 -24.09
CA MET A 638 9.93 -36.86 -24.32
C MET A 638 10.07 -36.12 -25.66
N PHE A 639 10.86 -35.06 -25.66
CA PHE A 639 11.26 -34.31 -26.86
C PHE A 639 12.49 -34.96 -27.52
N ALA A 640 12.91 -34.42 -28.64
CA ALA A 640 14.04 -34.93 -29.43
C ALA A 640 15.36 -35.07 -28.68
N SER A 641 15.58 -34.24 -27.66
CA SER A 641 16.80 -34.20 -26.85
C SER A 641 16.53 -34.11 -25.36
N TYR A 642 17.55 -34.40 -24.56
CA TYR A 642 17.50 -34.19 -23.09
C TYR A 642 17.22 -32.72 -22.76
N THR A 643 17.99 -31.81 -23.35
CA THR A 643 17.84 -30.36 -23.10
C THR A 643 16.45 -29.86 -23.49
N SER A 644 15.93 -30.22 -24.69
CA SER A 644 14.59 -29.80 -25.09
C SER A 644 13.50 -30.40 -24.20
N THR A 645 13.66 -31.64 -23.73
CA THR A 645 12.73 -32.26 -22.77
C THR A 645 12.71 -31.50 -21.44
N LYS A 646 13.88 -31.13 -20.92
CA LYS A 646 14.01 -30.37 -19.67
C LYS A 646 13.46 -28.94 -19.78
N LEU A 647 13.64 -28.29 -20.94
CA LEU A 647 13.13 -26.93 -21.17
C LEU A 647 11.60 -26.86 -21.13
N HIS A 648 10.91 -27.88 -21.64
CA HIS A 648 9.45 -27.97 -21.62
C HIS A 648 8.87 -28.61 -20.34
N SER A 649 9.73 -29.08 -19.41
CA SER A 649 9.29 -29.68 -18.14
C SER A 649 8.91 -28.63 -17.10
N ASN A 650 8.03 -29.03 -16.17
CA ASN A 650 7.70 -28.21 -15.00
C ASN A 650 8.95 -27.83 -14.23
N THR A 651 9.05 -26.57 -13.80
CA THR A 651 10.21 -25.99 -13.15
C THR A 651 9.90 -25.71 -11.66
N PHE A 652 10.79 -26.16 -10.80
CA PHE A 652 10.82 -25.77 -9.39
C PHE A 652 11.76 -24.58 -9.20
N ALA A 653 11.21 -23.42 -8.88
CA ALA A 653 11.95 -22.18 -8.70
C ALA A 653 11.28 -21.33 -7.59
N PRO A 654 11.61 -21.59 -6.31
CA PRO A 654 10.99 -20.92 -5.18
C PRO A 654 11.60 -19.56 -4.84
N THR A 655 12.83 -19.26 -5.29
CA THR A 655 13.54 -18.01 -5.00
C THR A 655 13.70 -17.15 -6.25
N PRO A 656 13.89 -15.82 -6.12
CA PRO A 656 14.12 -14.95 -7.28
C PRO A 656 15.27 -15.45 -8.17
N GLU A 657 16.38 -15.87 -7.57
CA GLU A 657 17.58 -16.33 -8.27
C GLU A 657 17.36 -17.66 -8.99
N SER A 658 16.56 -18.57 -8.41
CA SER A 658 16.24 -19.84 -9.07
C SER A 658 15.39 -19.68 -10.34
N ASN A 659 14.68 -18.55 -10.49
CA ASN A 659 13.90 -18.24 -11.67
C ASN A 659 14.76 -17.80 -12.88
N ILE A 660 15.99 -17.31 -12.64
CA ILE A 660 16.87 -16.81 -13.68
C ILE A 660 17.90 -17.84 -14.14
N SER A 661 18.17 -18.85 -13.32
CA SER A 661 19.17 -19.86 -13.62
C SER A 661 18.57 -21.04 -14.40
N TYR A 662 19.33 -21.55 -15.36
CA TYR A 662 19.01 -22.84 -15.96
C TYR A 662 19.52 -23.97 -15.05
N LEU A 663 18.64 -24.55 -14.27
CA LEU A 663 18.94 -25.59 -13.29
C LEU A 663 18.19 -26.90 -13.70
N PRO A 664 18.79 -27.73 -14.57
CA PRO A 664 18.13 -28.94 -15.10
C PRO A 664 17.74 -29.94 -14.01
N GLN A 665 18.44 -29.96 -12.86
CA GLN A 665 18.10 -30.81 -11.71
C GLN A 665 16.77 -30.45 -11.05
N PHE A 666 16.27 -29.21 -11.20
CA PHE A 666 14.98 -28.73 -10.69
C PHE A 666 13.89 -28.69 -11.77
N ARG A 667 14.14 -29.31 -12.93
CA ARG A 667 13.16 -29.41 -14.01
C ARG A 667 12.75 -30.88 -14.20
N ASN A 668 11.47 -31.15 -13.99
CA ASN A 668 10.93 -32.49 -14.16
C ASN A 668 9.43 -32.44 -14.49
N PRO A 669 8.91 -33.32 -15.38
CA PRO A 669 7.46 -33.36 -15.63
C PRO A 669 6.64 -33.61 -14.37
N ASN A 670 7.15 -34.44 -13.45
CA ASN A 670 6.44 -34.90 -12.26
C ASN A 670 7.32 -34.79 -11.03
N PHE A 671 6.93 -33.95 -10.07
CA PHE A 671 7.67 -33.77 -8.81
C PHE A 671 6.77 -33.28 -7.67
N ALA A 672 7.26 -33.41 -6.47
CA ALA A 672 6.83 -32.70 -5.29
C ALA A 672 8.02 -31.96 -4.65
N ALA A 673 7.77 -30.82 -4.07
CA ALA A 673 8.76 -30.07 -3.30
C ALA A 673 8.11 -29.45 -2.07
N ILE A 674 8.88 -29.39 -0.99
CA ILE A 674 8.50 -28.74 0.26
C ILE A 674 9.62 -27.82 0.70
N GLY A 675 9.30 -26.77 1.46
CA GLY A 675 10.29 -25.84 1.96
C GLY A 675 9.88 -25.18 3.27
N LEU A 676 10.90 -24.78 4.01
CA LEU A 676 10.80 -23.98 5.21
C LEU A 676 11.54 -22.66 5.02
N ASN A 677 10.86 -21.57 5.32
CA ASN A 677 11.40 -20.23 5.22
C ASN A 677 11.47 -19.62 6.62
N ASN A 678 12.68 -19.37 7.11
CA ASN A 678 12.89 -18.72 8.40
C ASN A 678 13.17 -17.24 8.16
N VAL A 679 12.29 -16.38 8.65
CA VAL A 679 12.36 -14.94 8.47
C VAL A 679 12.56 -14.26 9.82
N PHE A 680 13.69 -13.58 9.98
CA PHE A 680 14.05 -12.83 11.18
C PHE A 680 14.00 -11.34 10.86
N THR A 681 13.11 -10.59 11.52
CA THR A 681 13.06 -9.14 11.42
C THR A 681 14.08 -8.53 12.38
N ILE A 682 15.11 -7.87 11.83
CA ILE A 682 16.21 -7.29 12.63
C ILE A 682 15.81 -5.90 13.12
N TYR A 683 15.32 -5.04 12.22
CA TYR A 683 14.90 -3.68 12.53
C TYR A 683 13.88 -3.20 11.49
N LYS A 684 12.71 -2.73 11.92
CA LYS A 684 11.59 -2.31 11.04
C LYS A 684 11.30 -3.37 9.96
N GLN A 685 11.53 -3.07 8.69
CA GLN A 685 11.32 -3.98 7.55
C GLN A 685 12.60 -4.73 7.14
N PHE A 686 13.73 -4.52 7.82
CA PHE A 686 15.00 -5.18 7.51
C PHE A 686 14.96 -6.64 8.00
N GLN A 687 15.11 -7.57 7.08
CA GLN A 687 14.92 -9.00 7.37
C GLN A 687 16.13 -9.85 6.93
N MET A 688 16.45 -10.85 7.74
CA MET A 688 17.34 -11.94 7.38
C MET A 688 16.50 -13.19 7.12
N ARG A 689 16.81 -13.90 6.05
CA ARG A 689 16.10 -15.13 5.64
C ARG A 689 17.08 -16.29 5.55
N LEU A 690 16.61 -17.45 6.01
CA LEU A 690 17.29 -18.73 5.88
C LEU A 690 16.24 -19.75 5.41
N ASP A 691 16.24 -20.04 4.13
CA ASP A 691 15.25 -20.89 3.51
C ASP A 691 15.91 -22.23 3.08
N ALA A 692 15.18 -23.32 3.27
CA ALA A 692 15.62 -24.64 2.84
C ALA A 692 14.47 -25.34 2.10
N TYR A 693 14.78 -25.87 0.94
CA TYR A 693 13.82 -26.56 0.09
C TYR A 693 14.31 -27.94 -0.29
N TYR A 694 13.38 -28.91 -0.31
CA TYR A 694 13.60 -30.28 -0.72
C TYR A 694 12.78 -30.53 -1.99
N PHE A 695 13.41 -31.04 -3.03
CA PHE A 695 12.80 -31.34 -4.32
C PHE A 695 12.92 -32.82 -4.63
N GLN A 696 11.78 -33.49 -4.85
CA GLN A 696 11.69 -34.90 -5.15
C GLN A 696 11.05 -35.12 -6.52
N PRO A 697 11.82 -35.46 -7.55
CA PRO A 697 11.26 -35.89 -8.82
C PRO A 697 10.65 -37.30 -8.69
N PHE A 698 9.56 -37.57 -9.41
CA PHE A 698 8.92 -38.89 -9.48
C PHE A 698 9.38 -39.71 -10.68
N SER A 699 10.09 -39.11 -11.61
CA SER A 699 10.74 -39.76 -12.74
C SER A 699 12.14 -39.20 -12.92
N ASN A 700 13.06 -40.06 -13.35
CA ASN A 700 14.38 -39.61 -13.79
C ASN A 700 14.36 -39.43 -15.30
N VAL A 701 14.61 -38.20 -15.77
CA VAL A 701 14.89 -37.89 -17.17
C VAL A 701 16.39 -37.96 -17.31
N GLU A 702 16.92 -39.02 -17.90
CA GLU A 702 18.33 -39.31 -18.03
C GLU A 702 18.82 -39.01 -19.43
N GLU A 703 19.99 -38.45 -19.52
CA GLU A 703 20.73 -38.36 -20.77
C GLU A 703 21.44 -39.74 -21.01
N VAL A 704 21.28 -40.26 -22.21
CA VAL A 704 21.89 -41.51 -22.63
C VAL A 704 22.72 -41.25 -23.90
N GLY A 705 24.03 -41.31 -23.77
CA GLY A 705 24.92 -40.96 -24.88
C GLY A 705 24.90 -39.44 -25.13
N GLU A 706 25.01 -39.04 -26.39
CA GLU A 706 25.09 -37.61 -26.77
C GLU A 706 23.66 -37.02 -26.88
N ASN A 707 23.13 -36.50 -25.75
CA ASN A 707 21.85 -35.79 -25.61
C ASN A 707 20.58 -36.60 -25.98
N LEU A 708 20.69 -37.92 -26.09
CA LEU A 708 19.51 -38.78 -26.17
C LEU A 708 18.80 -38.85 -24.81
N VAL A 709 17.48 -38.90 -24.83
CA VAL A 709 16.67 -38.85 -23.62
C VAL A 709 16.02 -40.18 -23.35
N LYS A 710 16.08 -40.64 -22.10
CA LYS A 710 15.34 -41.78 -21.58
C LYS A 710 14.66 -41.40 -20.27
N GLN A 711 13.40 -41.80 -20.13
CA GLN A 711 12.69 -41.65 -18.85
C GLN A 711 12.67 -42.94 -18.10
N ARG A 712 13.06 -42.92 -16.85
CA ARG A 712 12.95 -44.02 -15.88
C ARG A 712 12.08 -43.55 -14.73
N LYS A 713 11.10 -44.33 -14.35
CA LYS A 713 10.34 -44.10 -13.13
C LYS A 713 11.25 -44.38 -11.93
N ILE A 714 11.42 -43.41 -11.07
CA ILE A 714 12.16 -43.53 -9.82
C ILE A 714 11.26 -43.07 -8.69
N LEU A 715 11.30 -43.74 -7.57
CA LEU A 715 10.64 -43.32 -6.36
C LEU A 715 11.73 -43.18 -5.27
N LEU A 716 11.99 -41.96 -4.81
CA LEU A 716 12.92 -41.62 -3.72
C LEU A 716 14.41 -41.97 -3.96
N GLU A 717 14.83 -42.27 -5.20
CA GLU A 717 16.25 -42.58 -5.49
C GLU A 717 17.15 -41.36 -5.63
N LYS A 718 16.63 -40.25 -6.18
CA LYS A 718 17.37 -39.00 -6.40
C LYS A 718 16.55 -37.83 -5.90
N PHE A 719 17.19 -36.92 -5.25
CA PHE A 719 16.60 -35.66 -4.79
C PHE A 719 17.57 -34.50 -5.00
N SER A 720 17.05 -33.28 -4.99
CA SER A 720 17.85 -32.05 -4.99
C SER A 720 17.38 -31.16 -3.85
N THR A 721 18.29 -30.37 -3.33
CA THR A 721 17.96 -29.36 -2.29
C THR A 721 18.35 -27.97 -2.77
N LEU A 722 17.67 -26.98 -2.27
CA LEU A 722 18.01 -25.57 -2.45
C LEU A 722 18.11 -24.94 -1.07
N LEU A 723 19.28 -24.39 -0.76
CA LEU A 723 19.51 -23.62 0.45
C LEU A 723 19.69 -22.15 0.05
N TYR A 724 18.98 -21.27 0.72
CA TYR A 724 18.94 -19.86 0.41
C TYR A 724 19.14 -19.03 1.67
N ALA A 725 20.11 -18.12 1.62
CA ALA A 725 20.32 -17.13 2.66
C ALA A 725 20.24 -15.74 2.04
N ALA A 726 19.50 -14.83 2.67
CA ALA A 726 19.40 -13.46 2.18
C ALA A 726 19.25 -12.46 3.33
N ILE A 727 19.79 -11.26 3.10
CA ILE A 727 19.46 -10.06 3.85
C ILE A 727 18.68 -9.17 2.88
N ALA A 728 17.45 -8.81 3.25
CA ALA A 728 16.56 -8.08 2.37
C ALA A 728 15.88 -6.91 3.09
N TYR A 729 15.69 -5.83 2.35
CA TYR A 729 14.89 -4.68 2.74
C TYR A 729 13.82 -4.44 1.65
N PRO A 730 12.57 -4.85 1.87
CA PRO A 730 11.49 -4.60 0.92
C PRO A 730 11.21 -3.10 0.81
N THR A 731 11.14 -2.60 -0.41
CA THR A 731 10.75 -1.22 -0.70
C THR A 731 9.60 -1.18 -1.71
N LYS A 732 8.93 -0.05 -1.84
CA LYS A 732 7.89 0.16 -2.88
C LYS A 732 8.46 0.07 -4.30
N LEU A 733 9.75 0.33 -4.48
CA LEU A 733 10.45 0.26 -5.77
C LEU A 733 10.99 -1.14 -6.07
N GLY A 734 10.84 -2.07 -5.15
CA GLY A 734 11.37 -3.42 -5.18
C GLY A 734 12.38 -3.66 -4.05
N PRO A 735 12.71 -4.92 -3.75
CA PRO A 735 13.62 -5.26 -2.67
C PRO A 735 15.06 -4.85 -2.97
N LEU A 736 15.76 -4.34 -1.95
CA LEU A 736 17.22 -4.35 -1.88
C LEU A 736 17.63 -5.64 -1.18
N ALA A 737 18.42 -6.48 -1.83
CA ALA A 737 18.75 -7.79 -1.28
C ALA A 737 20.21 -8.17 -1.55
N VAL A 738 20.81 -8.84 -0.58
CA VAL A 738 22.07 -9.59 -0.72
C VAL A 738 21.73 -11.04 -0.47
N SER A 739 22.00 -11.92 -1.42
CA SER A 739 21.58 -13.32 -1.37
C SER A 739 22.68 -14.28 -1.78
N LEU A 740 22.61 -15.49 -1.19
CA LEU A 740 23.44 -16.64 -1.52
C LEU A 740 22.53 -17.86 -1.70
N SER A 741 22.59 -18.46 -2.87
CA SER A 741 21.89 -19.70 -3.19
C SER A 741 22.88 -20.85 -3.36
N LEU A 742 22.56 -22.00 -2.78
CA LEU A 742 23.31 -23.25 -2.94
C LEU A 742 22.36 -24.32 -3.51
N TYR A 743 22.80 -25.06 -4.52
CA TYR A 743 22.00 -26.05 -5.25
C TYR A 743 22.63 -27.47 -5.17
N PRO A 744 22.65 -28.09 -3.98
CA PRO A 744 23.14 -29.46 -3.83
C PRO A 744 22.25 -30.47 -4.52
N GLN A 745 22.85 -31.50 -5.13
CA GLN A 745 22.16 -32.61 -5.77
C GLN A 745 22.67 -33.95 -5.23
N SER A 746 21.76 -34.89 -4.93
CA SER A 746 22.11 -36.22 -4.47
C SER A 746 22.96 -36.97 -5.47
N GLY A 747 24.09 -37.55 -4.99
CA GLY A 747 25.02 -38.33 -5.83
C GLY A 747 25.98 -37.47 -6.68
N VAL A 748 25.91 -36.16 -6.58
CA VAL A 748 26.83 -35.23 -7.28
C VAL A 748 27.67 -34.49 -6.25
N LYS A 749 29.01 -34.58 -6.37
CA LYS A 749 29.92 -33.89 -5.45
C LYS A 749 29.96 -32.37 -5.66
N ARG A 750 29.50 -31.92 -6.81
CA ARG A 750 29.51 -30.51 -7.19
C ARG A 750 28.29 -29.81 -6.62
N VAL A 751 28.49 -28.58 -6.09
CA VAL A 751 27.43 -27.70 -5.61
C VAL A 751 27.48 -26.43 -6.44
N GLU A 752 26.41 -26.12 -7.15
CA GLU A 752 26.26 -24.84 -7.85
C GLU A 752 25.92 -23.76 -6.82
N THR A 753 26.58 -22.61 -6.93
CA THR A 753 26.38 -21.47 -6.01
C THR A 753 26.10 -20.19 -6.80
N LEU A 754 25.22 -19.35 -6.28
CA LEU A 754 24.95 -18.03 -6.83
C LEU A 754 24.93 -17.00 -5.73
N PHE A 755 25.86 -16.06 -5.78
CA PHE A 755 25.86 -14.86 -4.95
C PHE A 755 25.31 -13.69 -5.77
N ASN A 756 24.41 -12.90 -5.18
CA ASN A 756 23.76 -11.78 -5.85
C ASN A 756 23.51 -10.61 -4.91
N ILE A 757 23.81 -9.40 -5.37
CA ILE A 757 23.37 -8.16 -4.75
C ILE A 757 22.42 -7.50 -5.74
N SER A 758 21.21 -7.19 -5.33
CA SER A 758 20.18 -6.74 -6.26
C SER A 758 19.28 -5.66 -5.69
N PHE A 759 18.73 -4.84 -6.58
CA PHE A 759 17.70 -3.85 -6.29
C PHE A 759 16.63 -3.88 -7.38
N GLY A 760 15.37 -3.81 -6.97
CA GLY A 760 14.22 -3.80 -7.86
C GLY A 760 13.57 -5.17 -8.02
N TYR A 761 12.43 -5.21 -8.72
CA TYR A 761 11.75 -6.47 -9.00
C TYR A 761 12.30 -7.15 -10.23
N LEU A 762 12.77 -8.38 -10.07
CA LEU A 762 13.16 -9.25 -11.17
C LEU A 762 11.92 -9.97 -11.70
N LEU A 763 11.30 -9.38 -12.69
CA LEU A 763 10.08 -9.89 -13.30
C LEU A 763 10.30 -10.16 -14.79
N PHE A 764 9.68 -11.22 -15.26
CA PHE A 764 9.66 -11.60 -16.66
C PHE A 764 8.21 -11.73 -17.11
N GLU A 765 7.95 -11.50 -18.39
CA GLU A 765 6.69 -11.95 -18.97
C GLU A 765 6.54 -13.46 -18.75
N ASN A 766 5.33 -13.89 -18.43
CA ASN A 766 5.07 -15.27 -18.06
C ASN A 766 5.66 -16.23 -19.09
N LYS A 767 6.58 -17.08 -18.66
CA LYS A 767 6.95 -18.25 -19.46
C LYS A 767 5.68 -19.07 -19.69
N ILE A 768 5.54 -19.55 -20.91
CA ILE A 768 4.41 -20.40 -21.27
C ILE A 768 4.53 -21.78 -20.59
N PHE A 769 5.76 -22.13 -20.12
CA PHE A 769 6.11 -23.38 -19.46
C PHE A 769 6.65 -23.19 -18.06
#